data_94b1d4acd7ea20b7c1a8235b605a39c1
#
_entry.id   94b1d4acd7ea20b7c1a8235b605a39c1
#
_cell.length_a   1.000
_cell.length_b   1.000
_cell.length_c   1.000
_cell.angle_alpha   90.00
_cell.angle_beta   90.00
_cell.angle_gamma   90.00
#
_symmetry.space_group_name_H-M   'P 1'
#
loop_
_entity.id
_entity.type
_entity.pdbx_description
1 polymer ?
#
loop_
_entity_poly.entity_id
_entity_poly.type
_entity_poly.pdbx_seq_one_letter_code
_entity_poly.pdbx_strand_id
1 'polypeptide(L)'
;MKPMLMRFFPALAAFLLGVGVVHIGGAQSLPGDWTRATWTVLHGGDSLDHAWTGGLTAPQWSPFDADLDGDDDLMAFDRDGSRILVFERLANGDLTVNWEWALGFPEMVDWCLLRDYNCDGKADIFTSHMNGIRVFENTTAPGGAPSFSTSPTGLTASFDFGSGASELPVICIGMDLPAIVDHDDDGDLDIITFTETATTLYLFQGQSPCGLELTCTNRCYGMLEEAAENNALFIGDDFECSFNVADPGIVAPEVNRTGLHAGGALTSLQLEAGGPKDLLVSDVTYPSTIGVVMESSSTGLDSAVFLDTQFPANLWGDQAVNLPRFPAAFHLDVDLDGTKDLLFSPNTPLETNDDAGVHWFKNTGSDDAPLWAFQDSAYLQRDMIDMGRGAYPVLMDFDGDGRLDLAIANKERHEGIDQTPAFVASYRNVGSANQPRFDKMNDDWIPLSTFQIESAYPAFGDLDGDGDLDVVVGDELGLLHRFDNVAGAGEWPSFVLAALSIPDLSTGNAIDVGQFATPQLLDMDGDGDLDMVVGEKNGTLTLVEQDALGAWSVYTSPIHGETWGGLLVDNLLGINGYCVPALTETEEGLRVFVANEVGRVQDFGLFTGDWDADLVEVDDNVFNVQPGFRAAAAFADLNQDGLLDGLVGIQNGGLLAFEGTEGSTETLAETTRPVFTPSLMPNPGQDAVQWTAERVATGQLQVWSTHGQLVHRQSVAGWASGRLDTRGWEAGAYVLVWTNDKGAPEGAPLTWIKLPD
;
A
#
# COMPACT_ATOMS: atom_id res chain seq x y z
N MET A 1 -33.20 -56.77 -42.27
CA MET A 1 -32.34 -55.76 -42.92
C MET A 1 -33.13 -54.48 -43.13
N LYS A 2 -32.96 -53.51 -42.37
CA LYS A 2 -33.49 -52.15 -42.55
C LYS A 2 -32.29 -51.21 -42.57
N PRO A 3 -32.18 -50.30 -43.53
CA PRO A 3 -31.09 -49.33 -43.54
C PRO A 3 -31.38 -48.19 -42.59
N MET A 4 -30.36 -47.73 -41.94
CA MET A 4 -30.26 -46.63 -41.01
C MET A 4 -30.25 -45.33 -41.82
N LEU A 5 -31.27 -44.48 -41.67
CA LEU A 5 -31.32 -43.15 -42.26
C LEU A 5 -30.60 -42.17 -41.36
N MET A 6 -29.47 -41.66 -41.82
CA MET A 6 -28.75 -40.56 -41.27
C MET A 6 -29.53 -39.26 -41.58
N ARG A 7 -30.11 -38.60 -40.59
CA ARG A 7 -30.73 -37.28 -40.75
C ARG A 7 -29.66 -36.20 -40.59
N PHE A 8 -29.31 -35.54 -41.65
CA PHE A 8 -28.68 -34.22 -41.61
C PHE A 8 -29.70 -33.19 -41.13
N PHE A 9 -29.39 -32.47 -40.06
CA PHE A 9 -30.04 -31.22 -39.70
C PHE A 9 -29.29 -30.08 -40.39
N PRO A 10 -29.95 -29.19 -41.14
CA PRO A 10 -29.34 -27.95 -41.56
C PRO A 10 -29.36 -26.97 -40.40
N ALA A 11 -28.20 -26.37 -40.09
CA ALA A 11 -28.08 -25.24 -39.21
C ALA A 11 -28.95 -24.09 -39.76
N LEU A 12 -30.01 -23.78 -39.04
CA LEU A 12 -30.82 -22.56 -39.26
C LEU A 12 -30.14 -21.49 -38.40
N ALA A 13 -29.42 -20.57 -39.05
CA ALA A 13 -28.99 -19.34 -38.42
C ALA A 13 -30.25 -18.51 -38.09
N ALA A 14 -30.71 -18.56 -36.87
CA ALA A 14 -31.67 -17.63 -36.35
C ALA A 14 -30.91 -16.34 -35.97
N PHE A 15 -31.09 -15.28 -36.74
CA PHE A 15 -30.83 -13.93 -36.29
C PHE A 15 -31.85 -13.61 -35.17
N LEU A 16 -31.51 -13.84 -33.98
CA LEU A 16 -32.14 -13.22 -32.82
C LEU A 16 -31.42 -11.86 -32.61
N LEU A 17 -32.16 -10.79 -32.89
CA LEU A 17 -31.89 -9.47 -32.33
C LEU A 17 -32.19 -9.59 -30.83
N GLY A 18 -31.24 -10.10 -30.06
CA GLY A 18 -31.18 -9.94 -28.61
C GLY A 18 -30.48 -8.62 -28.36
N VAL A 19 -31.10 -7.73 -27.64
CA VAL A 19 -30.46 -6.58 -27.00
C VAL A 19 -29.62 -7.19 -25.93
N GLY A 20 -28.40 -7.57 -26.26
CA GLY A 20 -27.41 -8.13 -25.35
C GLY A 20 -26.48 -7.01 -24.90
N VAL A 21 -25.98 -7.12 -23.73
CA VAL A 21 -24.80 -6.43 -23.24
C VAL A 21 -23.81 -6.18 -24.37
N VAL A 22 -23.50 -4.93 -24.64
CA VAL A 22 -22.54 -4.56 -25.69
C VAL A 22 -21.17 -5.02 -25.22
N HIS A 23 -20.83 -6.27 -25.48
CA HIS A 23 -19.44 -6.73 -25.44
C HIS A 23 -18.76 -6.12 -26.67
N ILE A 24 -18.07 -5.01 -26.46
CA ILE A 24 -17.18 -4.44 -27.47
C ILE A 24 -15.85 -5.14 -27.30
N GLY A 25 -15.69 -6.22 -28.03
CA GLY A 25 -14.41 -6.94 -28.12
C GLY A 25 -14.70 -8.36 -28.59
N GLY A 26 -13.89 -8.87 -29.52
CA GLY A 26 -13.76 -10.32 -29.73
C GLY A 26 -13.36 -10.97 -28.41
N ALA A 27 -13.55 -12.28 -28.25
CA ALA A 27 -13.04 -13.00 -27.11
C ALA A 27 -11.53 -12.69 -26.95
N GLN A 28 -11.13 -12.34 -25.73
CA GLN A 28 -9.79 -11.80 -25.42
C GLN A 28 -8.90 -12.94 -24.92
N SER A 29 -7.62 -12.90 -25.28
CA SER A 29 -6.63 -13.87 -24.79
C SER A 29 -5.98 -13.40 -23.51
N LEU A 30 -5.63 -14.34 -22.64
CA LEU A 30 -4.76 -14.04 -21.51
C LEU A 30 -3.38 -13.64 -22.03
N PRO A 31 -2.77 -12.58 -21.47
CA PRO A 31 -1.41 -12.21 -21.84
C PRO A 31 -0.40 -13.24 -21.36
N GLY A 32 0.72 -13.33 -22.03
CA GLY A 32 1.87 -14.13 -21.57
C GLY A 32 2.68 -13.43 -20.51
N ASP A 33 2.57 -12.10 -20.41
CA ASP A 33 3.23 -11.25 -19.41
C ASP A 33 2.49 -9.92 -19.29
N TRP A 34 2.76 -9.16 -18.20
CA TRP A 34 2.16 -7.86 -17.92
C TRP A 34 3.25 -6.79 -17.87
N THR A 35 3.01 -5.68 -18.54
CA THR A 35 3.88 -4.49 -18.49
C THR A 35 3.12 -3.29 -17.96
N ARG A 36 3.83 -2.31 -17.38
CA ARG A 36 3.18 -1.08 -16.90
C ARG A 36 2.65 -0.26 -18.07
N ALA A 37 1.38 0.08 -18.01
CA ALA A 37 0.75 0.93 -19.00
C ALA A 37 1.11 2.41 -18.77
N THR A 38 1.21 3.16 -19.85
CA THR A 38 1.50 4.60 -19.86
C THR A 38 0.38 5.41 -20.53
N TRP A 39 -0.87 4.98 -20.39
CA TRP A 39 -2.02 5.65 -20.97
C TRP A 39 -2.21 7.04 -20.41
N THR A 40 -2.53 8.00 -21.28
CA THR A 40 -2.72 9.38 -20.86
C THR A 40 -4.01 9.57 -20.08
N VAL A 41 -3.93 10.24 -18.95
CA VAL A 41 -5.10 10.71 -18.19
C VAL A 41 -5.10 12.24 -18.18
N LEU A 42 -6.28 12.82 -18.37
CA LEU A 42 -6.48 14.26 -18.38
C LEU A 42 -7.38 14.68 -17.22
N HIS A 43 -7.03 15.83 -16.64
CA HIS A 43 -7.88 16.52 -15.67
C HIS A 43 -7.92 18.01 -16.03
N GLY A 44 -9.12 18.50 -16.38
CA GLY A 44 -9.29 19.92 -16.80
C GLY A 44 -8.53 20.31 -18.06
N GLY A 45 -8.08 19.32 -18.86
CA GLY A 45 -7.31 19.49 -20.09
C GLY A 45 -5.80 19.33 -19.92
N ASP A 46 -5.29 19.26 -18.69
CA ASP A 46 -3.88 19.00 -18.39
C ASP A 46 -3.64 17.48 -18.23
N SER A 47 -2.47 16.99 -18.66
CA SER A 47 -2.06 15.61 -18.49
C SER A 47 -1.59 15.36 -17.07
N LEU A 48 -1.98 14.21 -16.49
CA LEU A 48 -1.42 13.72 -15.24
C LEU A 48 -0.19 12.86 -15.54
N ASP A 49 1.00 13.31 -15.13
CA ASP A 49 2.26 12.65 -15.48
C ASP A 49 2.48 11.36 -14.65
N HIS A 50 1.83 11.26 -13.50
CA HIS A 50 1.92 10.14 -12.57
C HIS A 50 0.57 9.43 -12.34
N ALA A 51 -0.34 9.46 -13.32
CA ALA A 51 -1.72 8.97 -13.16
C ALA A 51 -1.83 7.56 -12.56
N TRP A 52 -0.93 6.65 -12.95
CA TRP A 52 -1.01 5.21 -12.63
C TRP A 52 -0.05 4.77 -11.53
N THR A 53 0.26 5.64 -10.59
CA THR A 53 1.22 5.35 -9.50
C THR A 53 0.59 4.77 -8.24
N GLY A 54 -0.73 4.76 -8.14
CA GLY A 54 -1.46 4.19 -7.01
C GLY A 54 -1.73 5.17 -5.86
N GLY A 55 -1.54 6.50 -6.06
CA GLY A 55 -1.76 7.52 -5.04
C GLY A 55 -0.69 7.54 -3.94
N LEU A 56 -0.80 8.50 -3.02
CA LEU A 56 0.09 8.68 -1.86
C LEU A 56 -0.74 9.11 -0.65
N THR A 57 -0.55 8.44 0.49
CA THR A 57 -1.30 8.77 1.71
C THR A 57 -0.42 9.36 2.82
N ALA A 58 0.69 8.68 3.14
CA ALA A 58 1.61 9.06 4.22
C ALA A 58 3.07 8.81 3.80
N PRO A 59 3.55 9.48 2.72
CA PRO A 59 4.88 9.23 2.18
C PRO A 59 5.98 9.82 3.04
N GLN A 60 7.06 9.08 3.19
CA GLN A 60 8.32 9.51 3.78
C GLN A 60 9.37 9.61 2.68
N TRP A 61 10.08 10.71 2.61
CA TRP A 61 10.92 11.08 1.49
C TRP A 61 12.41 10.94 1.80
N SER A 62 13.15 10.37 0.86
CA SER A 62 14.61 10.36 0.92
C SER A 62 15.22 10.52 -0.47
N PRO A 63 16.21 11.41 -0.64
CA PRO A 63 17.00 11.46 -1.85
C PRO A 63 17.99 10.29 -1.87
N PHE A 64 18.30 9.75 -3.04
CA PHE A 64 19.38 8.81 -3.24
C PHE A 64 19.68 8.63 -4.73
N ASP A 65 20.92 8.37 -5.07
CA ASP A 65 21.34 8.03 -6.44
C ASP A 65 21.09 6.53 -6.67
N ALA A 66 19.94 6.20 -7.27
CA ALA A 66 19.42 4.84 -7.35
C ALA A 66 20.22 3.94 -8.30
N ASP A 67 20.74 4.49 -9.42
CA ASP A 67 21.51 3.76 -10.44
C ASP A 67 22.98 4.15 -10.47
N LEU A 68 23.40 5.06 -9.60
CA LEU A 68 24.75 5.57 -9.44
C LEU A 68 25.24 6.33 -10.69
N ASP A 69 24.38 7.16 -11.26
CA ASP A 69 24.71 8.02 -12.40
C ASP A 69 25.18 9.43 -11.99
N GLY A 70 24.98 9.79 -10.73
CA GLY A 70 25.49 10.98 -10.07
C GLY A 70 24.48 12.12 -9.89
N ASP A 71 23.20 11.90 -10.16
CA ASP A 71 22.13 12.76 -9.71
C ASP A 71 21.24 12.05 -8.66
N ASP A 72 20.57 12.84 -7.82
CA ASP A 72 19.69 12.29 -6.79
C ASP A 72 18.29 12.06 -7.35
N ASP A 73 17.86 10.82 -7.29
CA ASP A 73 16.47 10.39 -7.44
C ASP A 73 15.70 10.62 -6.14
N LEU A 74 14.40 10.36 -6.19
CA LEU A 74 13.53 10.55 -5.02
C LEU A 74 12.83 9.24 -4.66
N MET A 75 13.09 8.72 -3.46
CA MET A 75 12.36 7.59 -2.89
C MET A 75 11.25 8.09 -1.98
N ALA A 76 10.05 7.52 -2.15
CA ALA A 76 8.93 7.65 -1.22
C ALA A 76 8.59 6.28 -0.60
N PHE A 77 8.67 6.19 0.72
CA PHE A 77 8.08 5.09 1.48
C PHE A 77 6.72 5.52 1.99
N ASP A 78 5.65 5.00 1.39
CA ASP A 78 4.30 5.28 1.88
C ASP A 78 3.96 4.33 3.02
N ARG A 79 3.74 4.86 4.22
CA ARG A 79 3.38 4.08 5.42
C ARG A 79 2.07 3.33 5.26
N ASP A 80 1.13 3.87 4.50
CA ASP A 80 -0.09 3.14 4.15
C ASP A 80 0.21 2.09 3.08
N GLY A 81 0.13 0.83 3.46
CA GLY A 81 0.49 -0.28 2.60
C GLY A 81 1.98 -0.64 2.57
N SER A 82 2.84 0.08 3.30
CA SER A 82 4.30 -0.13 3.29
C SER A 82 4.89 -0.15 1.87
N ARG A 83 4.47 0.81 1.05
CA ARG A 83 4.82 0.89 -0.38
C ARG A 83 6.10 1.66 -0.61
N ILE A 84 6.87 1.20 -1.60
CA ILE A 84 8.01 1.93 -2.13
C ILE A 84 7.64 2.47 -3.51
N LEU A 85 7.85 3.76 -3.71
CA LEU A 85 7.90 4.41 -5.01
C LEU A 85 9.28 5.01 -5.21
N VAL A 86 9.87 4.77 -6.36
CA VAL A 86 11.13 5.41 -6.76
C VAL A 86 10.85 6.26 -7.97
N PHE A 87 11.09 7.55 -7.83
CA PHE A 87 10.98 8.53 -8.90
C PHE A 87 12.38 8.79 -9.44
N GLU A 88 12.66 8.23 -10.62
CA GLU A 88 13.88 8.47 -11.37
C GLU A 88 13.90 9.91 -11.88
N ARG A 89 15.01 10.58 -11.70
CA ARG A 89 15.21 11.93 -12.20
C ARG A 89 15.79 11.89 -13.60
N LEU A 90 15.06 12.46 -14.52
CA LEU A 90 15.48 12.54 -15.91
C LEU A 90 16.45 13.71 -16.13
N ALA A 91 17.26 13.65 -17.18
CA ALA A 91 18.25 14.68 -17.53
C ALA A 91 17.67 16.09 -17.74
N ASN A 92 16.34 16.25 -17.89
CA ASN A 92 15.65 17.54 -17.96
C ASN A 92 15.17 18.04 -16.60
N GLY A 93 15.37 17.25 -15.53
CA GLY A 93 14.95 17.53 -14.16
C GLY A 93 13.55 17.00 -13.79
N ASP A 94 12.79 16.47 -14.76
CA ASP A 94 11.50 15.86 -14.48
C ASP A 94 11.68 14.53 -13.73
N LEU A 95 10.66 14.16 -12.94
CA LEU A 95 10.60 12.89 -12.23
C LEU A 95 9.70 11.91 -12.98
N THR A 96 10.10 10.64 -13.05
CA THR A 96 9.28 9.55 -13.58
C THR A 96 9.36 8.34 -12.67
N VAL A 97 8.26 7.59 -12.53
CA VAL A 97 8.26 6.41 -11.64
C VAL A 97 9.01 5.25 -12.28
N ASN A 98 10.03 4.75 -11.61
CA ASN A 98 10.76 3.55 -11.99
C ASN A 98 10.33 2.37 -11.11
N TRP A 99 9.44 1.52 -11.64
CA TRP A 99 8.85 0.40 -10.92
C TRP A 99 9.84 -0.75 -10.65
N GLU A 100 10.81 -0.94 -11.54
CA GLU A 100 11.81 -2.01 -11.39
C GLU A 100 12.74 -1.73 -10.22
N TRP A 101 13.03 -0.46 -9.96
CA TRP A 101 13.89 -0.06 -8.86
C TRP A 101 13.25 -0.31 -7.50
N ALA A 102 11.93 -0.19 -7.39
CA ALA A 102 11.21 -0.49 -6.16
C ALA A 102 11.31 -1.98 -5.74
N LEU A 103 11.46 -2.90 -6.72
CA LEU A 103 11.57 -4.34 -6.45
C LEU A 103 12.87 -4.74 -5.73
N GLY A 104 13.89 -3.87 -5.75
CA GLY A 104 15.16 -4.12 -5.07
C GLY A 104 15.14 -3.86 -3.56
N PHE A 105 14.09 -3.22 -3.04
CA PHE A 105 13.97 -2.89 -1.63
C PHE A 105 13.49 -4.10 -0.80
N PRO A 106 14.00 -4.26 0.44
CA PRO A 106 13.48 -5.29 1.35
C PRO A 106 12.10 -4.90 1.91
N GLU A 107 11.39 -5.87 2.47
CA GLU A 107 10.16 -5.58 3.24
C GLU A 107 10.47 -4.70 4.45
N MET A 108 9.74 -3.59 4.56
CA MET A 108 9.87 -2.61 5.63
C MET A 108 8.50 -2.28 6.20
N VAL A 109 8.49 -1.81 7.44
CA VAL A 109 7.27 -1.42 8.15
C VAL A 109 7.50 -0.12 8.91
N ASP A 110 6.43 0.58 9.23
CA ASP A 110 6.38 1.80 10.03
C ASP A 110 7.08 3.00 9.38
N TRP A 111 8.39 2.96 9.17
CA TRP A 111 9.13 4.06 8.56
C TRP A 111 10.42 3.59 7.86
N CYS A 112 10.87 4.41 6.90
CA CYS A 112 12.11 4.20 6.15
C CYS A 112 12.79 5.53 5.84
N LEU A 113 14.09 5.61 6.13
CA LEU A 113 14.96 6.72 5.74
C LEU A 113 16.21 6.17 5.07
N LEU A 114 16.71 6.86 4.04
CA LEU A 114 17.96 6.51 3.35
C LEU A 114 19.09 7.44 3.77
N ARG A 115 20.22 6.88 4.22
CA ARG A 115 21.43 7.61 4.63
C ARG A 115 22.68 6.78 4.32
N ASP A 116 23.72 7.40 3.77
CA ASP A 116 25.03 6.76 3.58
C ASP A 116 25.77 6.72 4.91
N TYR A 117 25.75 5.56 5.60
CA TYR A 117 26.43 5.43 6.91
C TYR A 117 27.89 4.98 6.77
N ASN A 118 28.26 4.36 5.66
CA ASN A 118 29.56 3.75 5.46
C ASN A 118 30.47 4.56 4.55
N CYS A 119 30.01 5.72 4.04
CA CYS A 119 30.67 6.66 3.15
C CYS A 119 31.10 6.02 1.81
N ASP A 120 30.36 5.05 1.32
CA ASP A 120 30.64 4.46 0.02
C ASP A 120 29.94 5.18 -1.14
N GLY A 121 29.22 6.26 -0.83
CA GLY A 121 28.47 7.10 -1.77
C GLY A 121 27.09 6.54 -2.13
N LYS A 122 26.61 5.51 -1.43
CA LYS A 122 25.30 4.91 -1.63
C LYS A 122 24.47 5.02 -0.37
N ALA A 123 23.26 5.49 -0.49
CA ALA A 123 22.38 5.61 0.67
C ALA A 123 21.86 4.24 1.13
N ASP A 124 22.07 3.93 2.41
CA ASP A 124 21.66 2.70 3.09
C ASP A 124 20.28 2.88 3.73
N ILE A 125 19.51 1.80 3.87
CA ILE A 125 18.19 1.82 4.48
C ILE A 125 18.28 1.77 6.01
N PHE A 126 17.68 2.76 6.67
CA PHE A 126 17.32 2.74 8.08
C PHE A 126 15.81 2.57 8.21
N THR A 127 15.37 1.60 9.01
CA THR A 127 13.94 1.30 9.15
C THR A 127 13.61 0.76 10.54
N SER A 128 12.33 0.80 10.88
CA SER A 128 11.80 0.27 12.14
C SER A 128 12.06 -1.25 12.28
N HIS A 129 12.33 -1.68 13.50
CA HIS A 129 12.42 -3.10 13.84
C HIS A 129 12.02 -3.33 15.30
N MET A 130 10.83 -3.84 15.54
CA MET A 130 10.27 -3.97 16.90
C MET A 130 10.17 -2.58 17.57
N ASN A 131 10.99 -2.33 18.59
CA ASN A 131 11.10 -1.00 19.22
C ASN A 131 12.51 -0.42 19.03
N GLY A 132 13.13 -0.69 17.90
CA GLY A 132 14.48 -0.23 17.58
C GLY A 132 14.65 0.03 16.10
N ILE A 133 15.90 0.14 15.67
CA ILE A 133 16.29 0.46 14.30
C ILE A 133 17.11 -0.69 13.72
N ARG A 134 16.88 -1.02 12.45
CA ARG A 134 17.76 -1.90 11.67
C ARG A 134 18.21 -1.20 10.40
N VAL A 135 19.36 -1.62 9.90
CA VAL A 135 20.01 -1.04 8.72
C VAL A 135 20.25 -2.13 7.67
N PHE A 136 19.92 -1.85 6.43
CA PHE A 136 20.30 -2.66 5.28
C PHE A 136 21.32 -1.89 4.45
N GLU A 137 22.47 -2.49 4.23
CA GLU A 137 23.54 -1.92 3.41
C GLU A 137 23.14 -1.93 1.93
N ASN A 138 23.38 -0.81 1.24
CA ASN A 138 23.16 -0.67 -0.19
C ASN A 138 24.29 -1.33 -0.98
N THR A 139 23.95 -2.37 -1.72
CA THR A 139 24.89 -3.18 -2.52
C THR A 139 24.75 -2.93 -4.02
N THR A 140 24.04 -1.86 -4.42
CA THR A 140 23.82 -1.49 -5.82
C THR A 140 25.13 -1.43 -6.59
N ALA A 141 25.13 -2.03 -7.78
CA ALA A 141 26.25 -1.95 -8.72
C ALA A 141 26.04 -0.75 -9.66
N PRO A 142 27.10 -0.05 -10.09
CA PRO A 142 26.96 1.09 -11.01
C PRO A 142 26.16 0.74 -12.27
N GLY A 143 25.11 1.51 -12.55
CA GLY A 143 24.16 1.30 -13.65
C GLY A 143 23.25 0.09 -13.47
N GLY A 144 23.13 -0.43 -12.24
CA GLY A 144 22.21 -1.52 -11.88
C GLY A 144 21.03 -1.00 -11.10
N ALA A 145 19.94 -1.78 -11.02
CA ALA A 145 18.83 -1.48 -10.14
C ALA A 145 19.25 -1.54 -8.65
N PRO A 146 18.58 -0.78 -7.77
CA PRO A 146 18.82 -0.80 -6.33
C PRO A 146 18.85 -2.22 -5.76
N SER A 147 19.81 -2.47 -4.90
CA SER A 147 20.04 -3.76 -4.27
C SER A 147 20.54 -3.56 -2.85
N PHE A 148 19.99 -4.30 -1.90
CA PHE A 148 20.32 -4.15 -0.49
C PHE A 148 20.69 -5.50 0.13
N SER A 149 21.44 -5.46 1.25
CA SER A 149 21.86 -6.66 1.96
C SER A 149 20.66 -7.47 2.48
N THR A 150 20.77 -8.80 2.47
CA THR A 150 19.72 -9.69 3.00
C THR A 150 19.82 -9.91 4.52
N SER A 151 20.87 -9.41 5.14
CA SER A 151 21.16 -9.58 6.57
C SER A 151 21.24 -8.22 7.25
N PRO A 152 20.11 -7.66 7.68
CA PRO A 152 20.08 -6.36 8.32
C PRO A 152 20.81 -6.36 9.65
N THR A 153 21.47 -5.25 9.97
CA THR A 153 22.12 -5.02 11.25
C THR A 153 21.17 -4.26 12.17
N GLY A 154 20.88 -4.82 13.35
CA GLY A 154 20.18 -4.09 14.43
C GLY A 154 21.13 -3.08 15.08
N LEU A 155 20.68 -1.82 15.22
CA LEU A 155 21.49 -0.78 15.85
C LEU A 155 21.54 -0.95 17.36
N THR A 156 22.78 -0.90 17.88
CA THR A 156 23.05 -0.79 19.32
C THR A 156 23.88 0.46 19.60
N ALA A 157 23.79 0.95 20.80
CA ALA A 157 24.62 2.04 21.27
C ALA A 157 25.22 1.72 22.63
N SER A 158 26.38 2.30 22.90
CA SER A 158 27.02 2.23 24.21
C SER A 158 26.34 3.19 25.17
N PHE A 159 25.85 2.67 26.29
CA PHE A 159 25.27 3.44 27.41
C PHE A 159 26.15 3.32 28.63
N ASP A 160 26.57 4.44 29.23
CA ASP A 160 27.23 4.45 30.57
C ASP A 160 26.23 4.90 31.63
N PHE A 161 25.90 4.00 32.56
CA PHE A 161 25.06 4.24 33.73
C PHE A 161 25.89 4.50 34.99
N GLY A 162 27.18 4.84 34.86
CA GLY A 162 28.09 5.06 35.98
C GLY A 162 28.68 3.80 36.63
N SER A 163 28.29 2.64 36.14
CA SER A 163 28.82 1.33 36.51
C SER A 163 29.67 0.67 35.41
N GLY A 164 29.89 1.38 34.31
CA GLY A 164 30.54 0.95 33.09
C GLY A 164 29.56 0.91 31.90
N ALA A 165 30.10 1.01 30.71
CA ALA A 165 29.31 1.01 29.47
C ALA A 165 28.67 -0.36 29.21
N SER A 166 27.47 -0.33 28.67
CA SER A 166 26.70 -1.49 28.21
C SER A 166 26.12 -1.23 26.81
N GLU A 167 26.21 -2.21 25.94
CA GLU A 167 25.58 -2.15 24.61
C GLU A 167 24.09 -2.46 24.72
N LEU A 168 23.25 -1.52 24.31
CA LEU A 168 21.78 -1.66 24.29
C LEU A 168 21.25 -1.27 22.91
N PRO A 169 20.09 -1.80 22.50
CA PRO A 169 19.43 -1.35 21.26
C PRO A 169 19.16 0.16 21.29
N VAL A 170 19.32 0.81 20.14
CA VAL A 170 18.82 2.17 19.91
C VAL A 170 17.30 2.11 19.87
N ILE A 171 16.65 2.74 20.85
CA ILE A 171 15.19 2.68 20.97
C ILE A 171 14.56 3.67 20.01
N CYS A 172 13.59 3.18 19.23
CA CYS A 172 12.71 3.97 18.39
C CYS A 172 11.41 3.16 18.18
N ILE A 173 10.30 3.63 18.72
CA ILE A 173 9.02 2.95 18.52
C ILE A 173 8.53 3.19 17.09
N GLY A 174 7.73 2.26 16.52
CA GLY A 174 7.31 2.32 15.11
C GLY A 174 6.47 3.56 14.74
N MET A 175 5.87 4.23 15.73
CA MET A 175 5.16 5.50 15.50
C MET A 175 6.10 6.70 15.37
N ASP A 176 7.30 6.64 15.95
CA ASP A 176 8.29 7.72 15.92
C ASP A 176 9.04 7.71 14.57
N LEU A 177 9.39 8.91 14.11
CA LEU A 177 10.35 9.11 13.03
C LEU A 177 11.60 9.77 13.61
N PRO A 178 12.75 9.07 13.66
CA PRO A 178 13.98 9.61 14.24
C PRO A 178 14.64 10.63 13.31
N ALA A 179 15.42 11.56 13.87
CA ALA A 179 16.39 12.30 13.08
C ALA A 179 17.68 11.47 12.96
N ILE A 180 18.11 11.19 11.73
CA ILE A 180 19.35 10.49 11.41
C ILE A 180 20.17 11.38 10.49
N VAL A 181 21.22 11.99 11.01
CA VAL A 181 21.99 13.04 10.31
C VAL A 181 23.32 13.24 11.00
N ASP A 182 24.35 13.71 10.29
CA ASP A 182 25.55 14.29 10.93
C ASP A 182 25.10 15.55 11.68
N HIS A 183 24.86 15.44 12.98
CA HIS A 183 24.24 16.49 13.79
C HIS A 183 25.22 17.54 14.28
N ASP A 184 26.45 17.16 14.56
CA ASP A 184 27.50 18.03 15.10
C ASP A 184 28.62 18.40 14.09
N ASP A 185 28.41 18.05 12.78
CA ASP A 185 29.27 18.34 11.65
C ASP A 185 30.69 17.73 11.78
N ASP A 186 30.80 16.56 12.43
CA ASP A 186 32.07 15.85 12.60
C ASP A 186 32.30 14.77 11.52
N GLY A 187 31.29 14.52 10.67
CA GLY A 187 31.34 13.65 9.47
C GLY A 187 30.86 12.24 9.73
N ASP A 188 30.25 11.95 10.89
CA ASP A 188 29.55 10.69 11.12
C ASP A 188 28.04 10.90 11.37
N LEU A 189 27.26 9.81 11.33
CA LEU A 189 25.82 9.90 11.52
C LEU A 189 25.46 9.81 13.00
N ASP A 190 24.72 10.79 13.45
CA ASP A 190 24.06 10.82 14.75
C ASP A 190 22.59 10.43 14.65
N ILE A 191 22.01 10.00 15.76
CA ILE A 191 20.60 9.64 15.86
C ILE A 191 19.96 10.35 17.05
N ILE A 192 18.85 11.04 16.78
CA ILE A 192 18.02 11.63 17.84
C ILE A 192 16.68 10.90 17.84
N THR A 193 16.31 10.34 19.00
CA THR A 193 15.03 9.61 19.18
C THR A 193 14.34 10.07 20.45
N PHE A 194 13.05 9.80 20.55
CA PHE A 194 12.34 9.90 21.83
C PHE A 194 12.80 8.79 22.80
N THR A 195 12.77 9.09 24.09
CA THR A 195 13.05 8.11 25.15
C THR A 195 11.90 7.10 25.30
N GLU A 196 12.10 6.02 26.06
CA GLU A 196 11.05 5.02 26.33
C GLU A 196 9.82 5.61 27.03
N THR A 197 9.99 6.70 27.77
CA THR A 197 8.88 7.47 28.36
C THR A 197 8.30 8.48 27.41
N ALA A 198 8.99 8.66 26.30
CA ALA A 198 8.59 9.42 25.13
C ALA A 198 8.30 10.92 25.36
N THR A 199 8.84 11.50 26.42
CA THR A 199 8.69 12.93 26.70
C THR A 199 9.97 13.73 26.52
N THR A 200 11.13 13.07 26.50
CA THR A 200 12.45 13.67 26.30
C THR A 200 13.19 12.99 25.15
N LEU A 201 14.31 13.55 24.74
CA LEU A 201 15.08 13.04 23.62
C LEU A 201 16.39 12.38 24.06
N TYR A 202 16.76 11.29 23.40
CA TYR A 202 18.11 10.75 23.38
C TYR A 202 18.90 11.35 22.23
N LEU A 203 20.19 11.61 22.47
CA LEU A 203 21.21 11.84 21.43
C LEU A 203 22.19 10.68 21.45
N PHE A 204 22.29 9.98 20.36
CA PHE A 204 23.29 8.97 20.08
C PHE A 204 24.27 9.54 19.06
N GLN A 205 25.51 9.80 19.50
CA GLN A 205 26.56 10.32 18.63
C GLN A 205 27.35 9.18 18.00
N GLY A 206 27.63 9.31 16.73
CA GLY A 206 28.59 8.51 16.00
C GLY A 206 29.96 8.56 16.69
N GLN A 207 30.76 7.53 16.48
CA GLN A 207 32.10 7.46 17.07
C GLN A 207 33.18 7.23 16.01
N SER A 208 32.75 7.07 14.79
CA SER A 208 33.63 6.73 13.68
C SER A 208 33.01 7.21 12.37
N PRO A 209 33.68 8.11 11.65
CA PRO A 209 33.24 8.43 10.30
C PRO A 209 33.07 7.14 9.49
N CYS A 210 31.97 7.03 8.76
CA CYS A 210 31.70 5.86 7.94
C CYS A 210 31.46 4.56 8.72
N GLY A 211 30.73 4.64 9.84
CA GLY A 211 30.40 3.47 10.67
C GLY A 211 29.13 3.64 11.50
N LEU A 212 28.70 2.54 12.16
CA LEU A 212 27.50 2.48 13.02
C LEU A 212 27.87 2.31 14.50
N GLU A 213 29.05 2.75 14.92
CA GLU A 213 29.45 2.75 16.31
C GLU A 213 28.83 3.96 17.01
N LEU A 214 27.81 3.75 17.85
CA LEU A 214 27.04 4.80 18.51
C LEU A 214 27.28 4.81 20.02
N THR A 215 27.30 6.02 20.59
CA THR A 215 27.29 6.23 22.04
C THR A 215 26.13 7.13 22.43
N CYS A 216 25.33 6.74 23.41
CA CYS A 216 24.34 7.61 24.03
C CYS A 216 25.05 8.67 24.87
N THR A 217 25.22 9.86 24.29
CA THR A 217 25.94 10.98 24.95
C THR A 217 25.01 11.86 25.76
N ASN A 218 23.72 11.89 25.39
CA ASN A 218 22.73 12.70 26.12
C ASN A 218 21.38 11.97 26.18
N ARG A 219 20.81 11.88 27.37
CA ARG A 219 19.51 11.25 27.64
C ARG A 219 18.38 12.24 27.90
N CYS A 220 18.65 13.51 27.73
CA CYS A 220 17.70 14.61 27.79
C CYS A 220 18.20 15.72 26.85
N TYR A 221 18.38 15.35 25.58
CA TYR A 221 18.94 16.24 24.59
C TYR A 221 18.05 17.46 24.42
N GLY A 222 18.67 18.61 24.24
CA GLY A 222 17.99 19.88 24.11
C GLY A 222 17.43 20.46 25.41
N MET A 223 17.57 19.79 26.58
CA MET A 223 16.94 20.25 27.81
C MET A 223 15.45 20.59 27.57
N LEU A 224 14.76 19.77 26.84
CA LEU A 224 13.35 19.94 26.47
C LEU A 224 12.52 18.71 26.87
N GLU A 225 11.25 18.95 27.13
CA GLU A 225 10.26 17.93 27.41
C GLU A 225 8.95 18.23 26.67
N GLU A 226 8.41 17.22 26.04
CA GLU A 226 7.10 17.29 25.41
C GLU A 226 5.99 16.99 26.41
N ALA A 227 4.94 17.81 26.40
CA ALA A 227 3.76 17.58 27.19
C ALA A 227 2.80 16.60 26.50
N ALA A 228 2.51 15.48 27.13
CA ALA A 228 1.61 14.46 26.60
C ALA A 228 0.17 14.92 26.31
N GLU A 229 -0.23 16.11 26.73
CA GLU A 229 -1.64 16.55 26.67
C GLU A 229 -1.93 17.69 25.70
N ASN A 230 -0.94 18.43 25.15
CA ASN A 230 -1.22 19.66 24.40
C ASN A 230 -0.15 20.14 23.41
N ASN A 231 0.70 19.29 22.87
CA ASN A 231 1.82 19.65 21.96
C ASN A 231 2.70 20.81 22.46
N ALA A 232 2.79 21.01 23.77
CA ALA A 232 3.64 22.03 24.31
C ALA A 232 5.02 21.43 24.60
N LEU A 233 6.06 22.13 24.16
CA LEU A 233 7.42 21.83 24.57
C LEU A 233 7.78 22.74 25.76
N PHE A 234 8.31 22.13 26.82
CA PHE A 234 8.87 22.85 27.98
C PHE A 234 10.38 22.98 27.81
N ILE A 235 10.92 24.18 27.94
CA ILE A 235 12.35 24.47 27.80
C ILE A 235 12.81 25.43 28.92
N GLY A 236 14.11 25.50 29.18
CA GLY A 236 14.70 26.45 30.10
C GLY A 236 14.27 26.24 31.54
N ASP A 237 13.93 27.34 32.24
CA ASP A 237 13.56 27.34 33.68
C ASP A 237 12.22 26.60 33.95
N ASP A 238 11.43 26.32 32.91
CA ASP A 238 10.16 25.61 33.02
C ASP A 238 10.34 24.07 33.07
N PHE A 239 11.56 23.59 32.79
CA PHE A 239 11.89 22.18 32.77
C PHE A 239 13.29 21.91 33.29
N GLU A 240 13.41 21.02 34.28
CA GLU A 240 14.68 20.47 34.74
C GLU A 240 14.78 19.01 34.32
N CYS A 241 15.78 18.66 33.49
CA CYS A 241 16.12 17.27 33.24
C CYS A 241 16.38 16.56 34.55
N SER A 242 15.56 15.60 34.88
CA SER A 242 15.73 14.79 36.10
C SER A 242 16.95 13.86 36.03
N PHE A 243 17.61 13.78 34.86
CA PHE A 243 18.87 13.07 34.66
C PHE A 243 20.02 14.08 34.59
N ASN A 244 20.85 14.10 35.61
CA ASN A 244 22.10 14.82 35.48
C ASN A 244 23.01 14.03 34.53
N VAL A 245 23.32 14.59 33.38
CA VAL A 245 24.18 14.00 32.33
C VAL A 245 25.56 13.62 32.88
N ALA A 246 25.99 14.29 33.95
CA ALA A 246 27.27 14.04 34.67
C ALA A 246 27.16 13.06 35.84
N ASP A 247 25.94 12.65 36.27
CA ASP A 247 25.73 11.73 37.38
C ASP A 247 24.60 10.72 37.09
N PRO A 248 24.94 9.56 36.52
CA PRO A 248 23.97 8.56 36.08
C PRO A 248 23.20 7.85 37.20
N GLY A 249 23.39 8.24 38.44
CA GLY A 249 22.84 7.59 39.64
C GLY A 249 21.59 8.23 40.25
N ILE A 250 21.07 9.35 39.73
CA ILE A 250 19.89 10.01 40.27
C ILE A 250 18.63 9.50 39.53
N VAL A 251 17.89 8.65 40.26
CA VAL A 251 16.51 8.27 39.83
C VAL A 251 15.62 9.52 39.97
N ALA A 252 14.98 9.92 38.89
CA ALA A 252 14.01 11.00 38.89
C ALA A 252 12.94 10.80 39.97
N PRO A 253 12.46 11.85 40.65
CA PRO A 253 11.25 11.75 41.44
C PRO A 253 10.12 11.33 40.47
N GLU A 254 9.37 10.30 40.87
CA GLU A 254 8.13 9.90 40.15
C GLU A 254 7.20 11.12 40.09
N VAL A 255 7.31 11.88 39.02
CA VAL A 255 6.22 12.80 38.64
C VAL A 255 5.13 11.90 38.10
N ASN A 256 3.99 11.91 38.77
CA ASN A 256 2.81 11.15 38.39
C ASN A 256 2.25 11.75 37.08
N ARG A 257 2.92 11.47 35.94
CA ARG A 257 2.50 11.89 34.61
C ARG A 257 1.75 10.74 33.96
N THR A 258 0.47 10.93 33.76
CA THR A 258 -0.49 9.91 33.28
C THR A 258 -0.61 9.88 31.75
N GLY A 259 0.31 10.48 31.01
CA GLY A 259 0.33 10.44 29.55
C GLY A 259 1.62 9.77 29.06
N LEU A 260 1.49 8.71 28.27
CA LEU A 260 2.57 8.22 27.40
C LEU A 260 2.50 9.04 26.12
N HIS A 261 3.65 9.45 25.60
CA HIS A 261 3.77 9.97 24.25
C HIS A 261 3.18 8.95 23.25
N ALA A 262 2.40 9.42 22.30
CA ALA A 262 1.75 8.55 21.33
C ALA A 262 2.55 8.38 20.04
N GLY A 263 3.57 9.20 19.79
CA GLY A 263 4.47 9.20 18.64
C GLY A 263 4.89 10.61 18.23
N GLY A 264 6.10 10.76 17.71
CA GLY A 264 6.65 12.03 17.25
C GLY A 264 7.55 11.91 16.03
N ALA A 265 7.71 13.00 15.29
CA ALA A 265 8.65 13.11 14.17
C ALA A 265 9.70 14.18 14.45
N LEU A 266 10.96 13.82 14.20
CA LEU A 266 12.12 14.66 14.45
C LEU A 266 12.88 14.91 13.15
N THR A 267 13.27 16.17 12.93
CA THR A 267 14.19 16.53 11.85
C THR A 267 15.23 17.48 12.40
N SER A 268 16.51 17.22 12.13
CA SER A 268 17.61 18.08 12.55
C SER A 268 18.16 18.84 11.34
N LEU A 269 18.23 20.16 11.47
CA LEU A 269 18.70 21.07 10.42
C LEU A 269 19.17 22.39 11.04
N GLN A 270 19.81 23.25 10.24
CA GLN A 270 20.20 24.58 10.70
C GLN A 270 19.03 25.56 10.45
N LEU A 271 18.52 26.21 11.48
CA LEU A 271 17.55 27.31 11.37
C LEU A 271 18.23 28.68 11.40
N GLU A 272 19.28 28.82 12.18
CA GLU A 272 20.05 30.06 12.32
C GLU A 272 21.54 29.80 12.06
N ALA A 273 22.22 30.75 11.42
CA ALA A 273 23.63 30.62 11.09
C ALA A 273 24.54 30.53 12.32
N GLY A 274 25.25 29.44 12.45
CA GLY A 274 26.22 29.20 13.52
C GLY A 274 25.56 28.76 14.83
N GLY A 275 26.13 27.81 15.47
CA GLY A 275 25.58 27.12 16.64
C GLY A 275 25.35 25.65 16.33
N PRO A 276 24.82 24.86 17.28
CA PRO A 276 24.40 23.49 17.02
C PRO A 276 23.23 23.46 16.03
N LYS A 277 22.99 22.33 15.38
CA LYS A 277 21.78 22.15 14.58
C LYS A 277 20.54 22.23 15.45
N ASP A 278 19.51 22.80 14.88
CA ASP A 278 18.20 23.00 15.45
C ASP A 278 17.31 21.77 15.20
N LEU A 279 16.09 21.75 15.77
CA LEU A 279 15.15 20.66 15.60
C LEU A 279 13.81 21.15 15.07
N LEU A 280 13.19 20.33 14.25
CA LEU A 280 11.75 20.35 14.01
C LEU A 280 11.13 19.18 14.78
N VAL A 281 10.09 19.47 15.56
CA VAL A 281 9.41 18.49 16.41
C VAL A 281 7.92 18.52 16.08
N SER A 282 7.36 17.35 15.78
CA SER A 282 5.92 17.16 15.50
C SER A 282 5.37 16.02 16.34
N ASP A 283 4.12 16.13 16.74
CA ASP A 283 3.40 15.12 17.55
C ASP A 283 2.29 14.46 16.74
N VAL A 284 2.03 13.18 16.99
CA VAL A 284 1.03 12.36 16.31
C VAL A 284 -0.40 12.93 16.37
N THR A 285 -0.69 13.80 17.33
CA THR A 285 -2.04 14.28 17.60
C THR A 285 -2.30 15.66 16.99
N TYR A 286 -1.27 16.39 16.59
CA TYR A 286 -1.37 17.81 16.24
C TYR A 286 -1.03 18.12 14.78
N PRO A 287 -1.62 19.20 14.22
CA PRO A 287 -1.44 19.60 12.82
C PRO A 287 -0.18 20.43 12.56
N SER A 288 0.56 20.82 13.58
CA SER A 288 1.67 21.77 13.49
C SER A 288 3.02 21.13 13.81
N THR A 289 4.05 21.67 13.20
CA THR A 289 5.45 21.40 13.54
C THR A 289 5.99 22.56 14.36
N ILE A 290 6.76 22.26 15.39
CA ILE A 290 7.44 23.26 16.24
C ILE A 290 8.90 23.36 15.81
N GLY A 291 9.35 24.55 15.46
CA GLY A 291 10.76 24.87 15.27
C GLY A 291 11.42 25.13 16.64
N VAL A 292 12.50 24.45 16.92
CA VAL A 292 13.24 24.52 18.19
C VAL A 292 14.63 25.03 17.90
N VAL A 293 14.93 26.26 18.35
CA VAL A 293 16.28 26.82 18.24
C VAL A 293 17.15 26.33 19.40
N MET A 294 18.34 25.88 19.06
CA MET A 294 19.30 25.29 19.96
C MET A 294 20.52 26.20 20.17
N GLU A 295 21.00 26.36 21.39
CA GLU A 295 22.25 27.04 21.69
C GLU A 295 23.17 26.17 22.56
N SER A 296 24.47 26.22 22.27
CA SER A 296 25.46 25.56 23.12
C SER A 296 25.71 26.35 24.39
N SER A 297 25.51 25.72 25.53
CA SER A 297 25.81 26.30 26.84
C SER A 297 27.32 26.44 27.07
N SER A 298 27.72 27.26 28.05
CA SER A 298 29.10 27.38 28.45
C SER A 298 29.70 26.07 29.01
N THR A 299 28.89 25.07 29.28
CA THR A 299 29.29 23.73 29.75
C THR A 299 29.40 22.73 28.59
N GLY A 300 29.13 23.16 27.32
CA GLY A 300 29.17 22.32 26.13
C GLY A 300 27.93 21.42 25.96
N LEU A 301 26.86 21.74 26.70
CA LEU A 301 25.55 21.07 26.46
C LEU A 301 24.67 21.96 25.60
N ASP A 302 24.07 21.38 24.58
CA ASP A 302 23.10 22.06 23.77
C ASP A 302 21.72 22.06 24.44
N SER A 303 21.08 23.22 24.40
CA SER A 303 19.77 23.42 25.01
C SER A 303 18.84 24.24 24.12
N ALA A 304 17.56 23.89 24.13
CA ALA A 304 16.52 24.65 23.46
C ALA A 304 16.34 26.02 24.16
N VAL A 305 16.37 27.09 23.36
CA VAL A 305 16.27 28.47 23.85
C VAL A 305 15.08 29.23 23.32
N PHE A 306 14.53 28.78 22.20
CA PHE A 306 13.37 29.42 21.56
C PHE A 306 12.52 28.37 20.83
N LEU A 307 11.20 28.59 20.84
CA LEU A 307 10.20 27.73 20.17
C LEU A 307 9.38 28.55 19.20
N ASP A 308 9.34 28.14 17.93
CA ASP A 308 8.39 28.62 16.95
C ASP A 308 7.24 27.64 16.78
N THR A 309 6.10 27.93 17.39
CA THR A 309 4.87 27.10 17.30
C THR A 309 4.05 27.35 16.04
N GLN A 310 4.50 28.24 15.17
CA GLN A 310 3.90 28.56 13.89
C GLN A 310 4.94 28.40 12.76
N PHE A 311 5.82 27.43 12.90
CA PHE A 311 6.89 27.18 11.96
C PHE A 311 6.37 26.96 10.53
N PRO A 312 7.02 27.52 9.51
CA PRO A 312 8.08 28.50 9.53
C PRO A 312 7.63 29.99 9.51
N ALA A 313 6.33 30.27 9.60
CA ALA A 313 5.74 31.59 9.31
C ALA A 313 6.27 32.75 10.14
N ASN A 314 6.75 32.52 11.39
CA ASN A 314 7.16 33.60 12.25
C ASN A 314 8.53 34.18 11.90
N LEU A 315 9.51 33.34 11.56
CA LEU A 315 10.91 33.75 11.39
C LEU A 315 11.53 33.31 10.07
N TRP A 316 11.13 32.18 9.53
CA TRP A 316 11.85 31.51 8.44
C TRP A 316 11.01 31.29 7.20
N GLY A 317 9.79 31.81 7.11
CA GLY A 317 8.91 31.60 5.98
C GLY A 317 7.70 32.52 5.93
N ASP A 318 6.82 32.27 4.99
CA ASP A 318 5.63 33.07 4.72
C ASP A 318 4.32 32.39 5.16
N GLN A 319 4.34 31.09 5.41
CA GLN A 319 3.17 30.30 5.79
C GLN A 319 3.55 29.24 6.82
N ALA A 320 2.69 29.01 7.82
CA ALA A 320 2.88 27.92 8.77
C ALA A 320 2.54 26.56 8.13
N VAL A 321 3.24 25.52 8.58
CA VAL A 321 2.84 24.14 8.29
C VAL A 321 1.48 23.89 8.94
N ASN A 322 0.55 23.38 8.16
CA ASN A 322 -0.79 23.04 8.62
C ASN A 322 -1.27 21.79 7.87
N LEU A 323 -0.74 20.64 8.25
CA LEU A 323 -1.31 19.35 7.85
C LEU A 323 -2.33 18.92 8.92
N PRO A 324 -3.41 18.24 8.57
CA PRO A 324 -4.46 17.91 9.53
C PRO A 324 -3.98 17.20 10.76
N ARG A 325 -2.98 16.31 10.60
CA ARG A 325 -2.43 15.51 11.68
C ARG A 325 -1.00 15.05 11.38
N PHE A 326 -0.17 15.00 12.40
CA PHE A 326 1.16 14.40 12.45
C PHE A 326 2.05 14.73 11.24
N PRO A 327 2.38 15.99 11.00
CA PRO A 327 3.31 16.37 9.94
C PRO A 327 4.72 15.83 10.22
N ALA A 328 5.37 15.25 9.22
CA ALA A 328 6.79 14.93 9.25
C ALA A 328 7.54 15.80 8.23
N ALA A 329 8.69 16.33 8.62
CA ALA A 329 9.54 17.16 7.78
C ALA A 329 10.67 16.33 7.17
N PHE A 330 10.91 16.52 5.87
CA PHE A 330 12.00 15.89 5.12
C PHE A 330 12.83 17.01 4.47
N HIS A 331 14.12 17.05 4.81
CA HIS A 331 15.05 18.11 4.40
C HIS A 331 15.93 17.61 3.26
N LEU A 332 15.60 18.01 2.02
CA LEU A 332 16.24 17.55 0.78
C LEU A 332 16.15 18.64 -0.31
N ASP A 333 17.05 18.60 -1.28
CA ASP A 333 17.03 19.48 -2.45
C ASP A 333 16.01 18.94 -3.46
N VAL A 334 14.81 19.51 -3.48
CA VAL A 334 13.69 19.01 -4.28
C VAL A 334 13.84 19.35 -5.76
N ASP A 335 14.33 20.54 -6.08
CA ASP A 335 14.45 21.05 -7.46
C ASP A 335 15.89 21.15 -7.99
N LEU A 336 16.85 20.60 -7.26
CA LEU A 336 18.27 20.54 -7.60
C LEU A 336 18.93 21.92 -7.82
N ASP A 337 18.48 22.93 -7.06
CA ASP A 337 19.08 24.27 -7.14
C ASP A 337 20.33 24.40 -6.24
N GLY A 338 20.66 23.38 -5.47
CA GLY A 338 21.81 23.28 -4.59
C GLY A 338 21.55 23.74 -3.17
N THR A 339 20.29 24.04 -2.83
CA THR A 339 19.82 24.33 -1.47
C THR A 339 18.76 23.31 -1.05
N LYS A 340 18.79 22.90 0.23
CA LYS A 340 17.80 21.95 0.71
C LYS A 340 16.49 22.63 1.05
N ASP A 341 15.42 22.07 0.53
CA ASP A 341 14.03 22.42 0.76
C ASP A 341 13.43 21.63 1.93
N LEU A 342 12.16 21.88 2.23
CA LEU A 342 11.36 21.05 3.11
C LEU A 342 10.15 20.47 2.37
N LEU A 343 10.04 19.15 2.38
CA LEU A 343 8.77 18.47 2.15
C LEU A 343 8.16 18.12 3.49
N PHE A 344 6.86 18.40 3.63
CA PHE A 344 6.06 17.92 4.74
C PHE A 344 5.00 16.96 4.23
N SER A 345 4.85 15.83 4.89
CA SER A 345 3.77 14.90 4.65
C SER A 345 3.24 14.32 5.96
N PRO A 346 2.01 13.77 5.98
CA PRO A 346 1.49 13.09 7.16
C PRO A 346 2.37 11.89 7.52
N ASN A 347 2.71 11.72 8.80
CA ASN A 347 3.37 10.52 9.27
C ASN A 347 2.38 9.47 9.80
N THR A 348 1.12 9.60 9.45
CA THR A 348 0.01 8.69 9.77
C THR A 348 -0.96 8.63 8.61
N PRO A 349 -1.50 7.46 8.29
CA PRO A 349 -2.54 7.36 7.27
C PRO A 349 -3.94 7.78 7.76
N LEU A 350 -4.09 8.25 8.98
CA LEU A 350 -5.39 8.60 9.57
C LEU A 350 -5.58 10.11 9.65
N GLU A 351 -6.78 10.58 9.31
CA GLU A 351 -7.17 11.99 9.42
C GLU A 351 -6.25 12.94 8.62
N THR A 352 -5.93 12.55 7.38
CA THR A 352 -5.08 13.29 6.43
C THR A 352 -5.89 14.18 5.49
N ASN A 353 -5.24 15.00 4.68
CA ASN A 353 -5.81 15.51 3.43
C ASN A 353 -5.35 14.56 2.33
N ASP A 354 -6.25 13.73 1.84
CA ASP A 354 -5.86 12.65 0.93
C ASP A 354 -5.34 13.17 -0.42
N ASP A 355 -5.83 14.31 -0.92
CA ASP A 355 -5.45 14.92 -2.19
C ASP A 355 -4.50 16.14 -2.08
N ALA A 356 -4.13 16.53 -0.87
CA ALA A 356 -3.28 17.68 -0.58
C ALA A 356 -2.43 17.45 0.68
N GLY A 357 -1.76 16.31 0.74
CA GLY A 357 -0.97 15.86 1.90
C GLY A 357 0.53 16.15 1.79
N VAL A 358 1.07 16.43 0.60
CA VAL A 358 2.51 16.67 0.43
C VAL A 358 2.79 18.15 0.18
N HIS A 359 3.23 18.85 1.22
CA HIS A 359 3.53 20.27 1.17
C HIS A 359 5.01 20.51 0.85
N TRP A 360 5.28 21.29 -0.18
CA TRP A 360 6.62 21.72 -0.54
C TRP A 360 6.86 23.18 -0.14
N PHE A 361 7.91 23.39 0.65
CA PHE A 361 8.45 24.69 1.03
C PHE A 361 9.84 24.84 0.44
N LYS A 362 9.99 25.69 -0.57
CA LYS A 362 11.27 25.95 -1.22
C LYS A 362 12.15 26.84 -0.36
N ASN A 363 13.42 26.47 -0.20
CA ASN A 363 14.41 27.31 0.46
C ASN A 363 14.91 28.40 -0.50
N THR A 364 14.58 29.65 -0.24
CA THR A 364 15.06 30.82 -1.00
C THR A 364 16.26 31.51 -0.35
N GLY A 365 16.73 30.96 0.78
CA GLY A 365 17.91 31.38 1.51
C GLY A 365 19.13 30.51 1.20
N SER A 366 19.75 29.96 2.22
CA SER A 366 20.82 28.96 2.15
C SER A 366 20.62 27.92 3.24
N ASP A 367 21.30 26.78 3.17
CA ASP A 367 21.17 25.73 4.19
C ASP A 367 21.55 26.21 5.59
N ASP A 368 22.49 27.16 5.73
CA ASP A 368 22.90 27.74 7.01
C ASP A 368 21.98 28.88 7.51
N ALA A 369 21.15 29.44 6.62
CA ALA A 369 20.23 30.53 6.94
C ALA A 369 19.00 30.42 6.03
N PRO A 370 18.14 29.44 6.25
CA PRO A 370 17.04 29.13 5.37
C PRO A 370 15.90 30.18 5.44
N LEU A 371 15.22 30.32 4.31
CA LEU A 371 14.00 31.12 4.19
C LEU A 371 13.02 30.37 3.29
N TRP A 372 12.07 29.69 3.88
CA TRP A 372 11.14 28.84 3.15
C TRP A 372 9.93 29.58 2.61
N ALA A 373 9.69 29.44 1.32
CA ALA A 373 8.52 29.94 0.61
C ALA A 373 7.62 28.77 0.24
N PHE A 374 6.37 28.81 0.68
CA PHE A 374 5.40 27.78 0.32
C PHE A 374 5.19 27.72 -1.19
N GLN A 375 5.30 26.54 -1.79
CA GLN A 375 5.16 26.34 -3.23
C GLN A 375 3.90 25.54 -3.56
N ASP A 376 3.66 24.45 -2.85
CA ASP A 376 2.68 23.46 -3.23
C ASP A 376 2.12 22.71 -2.01
N SER A 377 0.84 22.37 -2.04
CA SER A 377 0.18 21.54 -1.03
C SER A 377 0.00 20.07 -1.47
N ALA A 378 0.27 19.75 -2.75
CA ALA A 378 0.03 18.45 -3.35
C ALA A 378 1.19 18.04 -4.28
N TYR A 379 2.44 18.25 -3.83
CA TYR A 379 3.62 17.92 -4.63
C TYR A 379 3.61 16.44 -5.05
N LEU A 380 3.72 16.19 -6.35
CA LEU A 380 3.53 14.91 -7.05
C LEU A 380 2.11 14.34 -6.98
N GLN A 381 1.36 14.52 -5.89
CA GLN A 381 0.00 13.99 -5.75
C GLN A 381 -0.97 14.56 -6.79
N ARG A 382 -0.82 15.87 -7.14
CA ARG A 382 -1.70 16.51 -8.14
C ARG A 382 -1.66 15.88 -9.52
N ASP A 383 -0.56 15.19 -9.84
CA ASP A 383 -0.32 14.52 -11.11
C ASP A 383 -0.70 13.04 -11.09
N MET A 384 -1.37 12.58 -10.01
CA MET A 384 -1.86 11.22 -9.81
C MET A 384 -3.39 11.16 -9.93
N ILE A 385 -3.91 9.99 -10.27
CA ILE A 385 -5.29 9.64 -9.92
C ILE A 385 -5.29 9.38 -8.42
N ASP A 386 -6.06 10.18 -7.67
CA ASP A 386 -6.22 10.01 -6.23
C ASP A 386 -7.71 10.18 -5.87
N MET A 387 -8.29 9.12 -5.33
CA MET A 387 -9.70 9.03 -4.93
C MET A 387 -9.86 9.21 -3.42
N GLY A 388 -8.79 9.50 -2.69
CA GLY A 388 -8.77 9.51 -1.24
C GLY A 388 -8.47 8.12 -0.68
N ARG A 389 -9.46 7.43 -0.13
CA ARG A 389 -9.30 6.10 0.43
C ARG A 389 -9.99 5.04 -0.41
N GLY A 390 -9.20 4.08 -0.89
CA GLY A 390 -9.68 3.04 -1.78
C GLY A 390 -9.89 3.55 -3.21
N ALA A 391 -9.60 2.72 -4.19
CA ALA A 391 -9.93 2.96 -5.59
C ALA A 391 -10.51 1.69 -6.19
N TYR A 392 -11.72 1.78 -6.73
CA TYR A 392 -12.45 0.64 -7.25
C TYR A 392 -12.78 0.89 -8.72
N PRO A 393 -11.92 0.45 -9.67
CA PRO A 393 -12.08 0.72 -11.09
C PRO A 393 -13.17 -0.16 -11.71
N VAL A 394 -13.95 0.42 -12.60
CA VAL A 394 -14.87 -0.30 -13.49
C VAL A 394 -14.67 0.20 -14.91
N LEU A 395 -14.51 -0.73 -15.84
CA LEU A 395 -14.36 -0.45 -17.28
C LEU A 395 -15.66 -0.80 -18.03
N MET A 396 -16.27 0.18 -18.70
CA MET A 396 -17.49 0.00 -19.47
C MET A 396 -17.58 1.07 -20.58
N ASP A 397 -18.23 0.78 -21.69
CA ASP A 397 -18.59 1.77 -22.70
C ASP A 397 -19.87 2.48 -22.26
N PHE A 398 -19.70 3.62 -21.55
CA PHE A 398 -20.84 4.33 -20.95
C PHE A 398 -21.66 5.14 -21.97
N ASP A 399 -21.09 5.55 -23.08
CA ASP A 399 -21.79 6.38 -24.09
C ASP A 399 -22.02 5.68 -25.43
N GLY A 400 -21.73 4.38 -25.53
CA GLY A 400 -21.98 3.55 -26.67
C GLY A 400 -21.12 3.88 -27.91
N ASP A 401 -19.94 4.52 -27.70
CA ASP A 401 -19.09 4.96 -28.81
C ASP A 401 -18.07 3.91 -29.25
N GLY A 402 -18.03 2.76 -28.59
CA GLY A 402 -17.18 1.63 -28.94
C GLY A 402 -15.82 1.64 -28.23
N ARG A 403 -15.61 2.50 -27.28
CA ARG A 403 -14.41 2.54 -26.44
C ARG A 403 -14.81 2.36 -24.97
N LEU A 404 -14.01 1.61 -24.25
CA LEU A 404 -14.24 1.46 -22.81
C LEU A 404 -13.82 2.72 -22.08
N ASP A 405 -14.73 3.26 -21.31
CA ASP A 405 -14.54 4.36 -20.38
C ASP A 405 -14.16 3.81 -19.00
N LEU A 406 -13.85 4.70 -18.04
CA LEU A 406 -13.43 4.33 -16.69
C LEU A 406 -14.31 5.03 -15.66
N ALA A 407 -14.89 4.26 -14.75
CA ALA A 407 -15.43 4.76 -13.49
C ALA A 407 -14.51 4.32 -12.36
N ILE A 408 -14.31 5.20 -11.37
CA ILE A 408 -13.53 4.89 -10.17
C ILE A 408 -14.35 5.31 -8.96
N ALA A 409 -14.68 4.34 -8.13
CA ALA A 409 -15.32 4.62 -6.84
C ALA A 409 -14.29 4.59 -5.70
N ASN A 410 -14.65 5.11 -4.55
CA ASN A 410 -13.83 5.11 -3.37
C ASN A 410 -14.58 4.62 -2.13
N LYS A 411 -13.83 4.42 -1.06
CA LYS A 411 -14.39 4.20 0.27
C LYS A 411 -14.84 5.53 0.89
N GLU A 412 -13.95 6.49 0.96
CA GLU A 412 -14.12 7.78 1.61
C GLU A 412 -13.01 8.73 1.17
N ARG A 413 -13.15 10.02 1.42
CA ARG A 413 -12.05 10.99 1.31
C ARG A 413 -11.94 11.74 2.63
N HIS A 414 -10.73 11.95 3.09
CA HIS A 414 -10.46 12.76 4.26
C HIS A 414 -10.06 14.19 3.84
N GLU A 415 -10.73 15.17 4.43
CA GLU A 415 -10.35 16.58 4.42
C GLU A 415 -10.06 16.98 5.88
N GLY A 416 -8.91 16.58 6.38
CA GLY A 416 -8.58 16.69 7.80
C GLY A 416 -9.31 15.67 8.66
N ILE A 417 -10.00 16.16 9.68
CA ILE A 417 -10.83 15.30 10.56
C ILE A 417 -12.22 15.01 9.97
N ASP A 418 -12.60 15.75 8.92
CA ASP A 418 -13.88 15.55 8.26
C ASP A 418 -13.73 14.43 7.21
N GLN A 419 -14.65 13.49 7.24
CA GLN A 419 -14.77 12.43 6.24
C GLN A 419 -15.88 12.81 5.28
N THR A 420 -15.60 12.81 3.99
CA THR A 420 -16.63 12.90 2.98
C THR A 420 -17.19 11.52 2.65
N PRO A 421 -18.48 11.39 2.34
CA PRO A 421 -19.05 10.14 1.86
C PRO A 421 -18.33 9.62 0.64
N ALA A 422 -18.53 8.33 0.34
CA ALA A 422 -18.05 7.73 -0.90
C ALA A 422 -18.62 8.47 -2.13
N PHE A 423 -17.82 8.52 -3.18
CA PHE A 423 -18.21 9.09 -4.48
C PHE A 423 -17.68 8.22 -5.63
N VAL A 424 -18.20 8.46 -6.82
CA VAL A 424 -17.75 7.80 -8.05
C VAL A 424 -17.32 8.86 -9.05
N ALA A 425 -16.04 8.88 -9.40
CA ALA A 425 -15.55 9.70 -10.50
C ALA A 425 -15.70 8.97 -11.83
N SER A 426 -15.96 9.71 -12.90
CA SER A 426 -16.07 9.16 -14.25
C SER A 426 -15.09 9.81 -15.21
N TYR A 427 -14.52 8.97 -16.08
CA TYR A 427 -13.53 9.35 -17.08
C TYR A 427 -13.95 8.79 -18.43
N ARG A 428 -14.06 9.67 -19.42
CA ARG A 428 -14.37 9.27 -20.79
C ARG A 428 -13.11 8.92 -21.56
N ASN A 429 -13.11 7.82 -22.30
CA ASN A 429 -12.03 7.48 -23.20
C ASN A 429 -12.14 8.29 -24.50
N VAL A 430 -11.37 9.35 -24.61
CA VAL A 430 -11.29 10.24 -25.78
C VAL A 430 -10.14 9.86 -26.72
N GLY A 431 -9.48 8.74 -26.47
CA GLY A 431 -8.36 8.22 -27.25
C GLY A 431 -8.75 7.59 -28.58
N SER A 432 -7.83 6.85 -29.15
CA SER A 432 -8.08 5.96 -30.29
C SER A 432 -8.14 4.49 -29.82
N ALA A 433 -8.59 3.60 -30.70
CA ALA A 433 -8.68 2.17 -30.40
C ALA A 433 -7.37 1.58 -29.81
N ASN A 434 -6.20 2.01 -30.28
CA ASN A 434 -4.90 1.47 -29.87
C ASN A 434 -4.17 2.34 -28.85
N GLN A 435 -4.73 3.46 -28.46
CA GLN A 435 -4.13 4.40 -27.51
C GLN A 435 -5.24 4.99 -26.65
N PRO A 436 -5.62 4.32 -25.56
CA PRO A 436 -6.56 4.83 -24.58
C PRO A 436 -6.11 6.18 -24.02
N ARG A 437 -7.07 7.07 -23.83
CA ARG A 437 -6.83 8.38 -23.23
C ARG A 437 -8.07 8.79 -22.44
N PHE A 438 -7.95 8.87 -21.15
CA PHE A 438 -9.06 9.11 -20.25
C PHE A 438 -9.17 10.58 -19.87
N ASP A 439 -10.30 11.21 -20.09
CA ASP A 439 -10.59 12.58 -19.70
C ASP A 439 -11.63 12.61 -18.59
N LYS A 440 -11.30 13.22 -17.45
CA LYS A 440 -12.17 13.24 -16.27
C LYS A 440 -13.42 14.07 -16.55
N MET A 441 -14.58 13.46 -16.41
CA MET A 441 -15.89 14.07 -16.70
C MET A 441 -16.57 14.59 -15.44
N ASN A 442 -16.57 13.79 -14.37
CA ASN A 442 -17.21 14.14 -13.09
C ASN A 442 -16.35 13.67 -11.93
N ASP A 443 -16.39 14.44 -10.83
CA ASP A 443 -15.79 14.07 -9.55
C ASP A 443 -16.75 13.25 -8.69
N ASP A 444 -18.06 13.52 -8.75
CA ASP A 444 -19.13 12.83 -8.02
C ASP A 444 -20.28 12.55 -8.98
N TRP A 445 -20.26 11.37 -9.64
CA TRP A 445 -21.16 11.04 -10.73
C TRP A 445 -22.48 10.44 -10.28
N ILE A 446 -22.44 9.62 -9.23
CA ILE A 446 -23.61 8.97 -8.62
C ILE A 446 -23.92 9.68 -7.32
N PRO A 447 -25.17 10.13 -7.04
CA PRO A 447 -25.48 10.98 -5.89
C PRO A 447 -25.49 10.23 -4.55
N LEU A 448 -24.40 9.50 -4.22
CA LEU A 448 -24.29 8.62 -3.05
C LEU A 448 -24.40 9.38 -1.73
N SER A 449 -23.79 10.56 -1.64
CA SER A 449 -23.79 11.40 -0.45
C SER A 449 -25.19 11.80 0.02
N THR A 450 -26.13 11.93 -0.91
CA THR A 450 -27.56 12.24 -0.61
C THR A 450 -28.21 11.12 0.21
N PHE A 451 -27.75 9.88 0.05
CA PHE A 451 -28.30 8.68 0.68
C PHE A 451 -27.43 8.13 1.80
N GLN A 452 -26.33 8.81 2.13
CA GLN A 452 -25.36 8.40 3.16
C GLN A 452 -24.80 6.98 2.90
N ILE A 453 -24.49 6.67 1.63
CA ILE A 453 -23.85 5.42 1.24
C ILE A 453 -22.35 5.61 1.44
N GLU A 454 -21.74 4.74 2.24
CA GLU A 454 -20.31 4.73 2.56
C GLU A 454 -19.65 3.52 1.91
N SER A 455 -18.42 3.67 1.44
CA SER A 455 -17.64 2.62 0.75
C SER A 455 -18.35 2.11 -0.50
N ALA A 456 -18.31 2.89 -1.58
CA ALA A 456 -19.01 2.58 -2.82
C ALA A 456 -18.29 1.55 -3.69
N TYR A 457 -19.03 0.52 -4.10
CA TYR A 457 -18.56 -0.51 -5.05
C TYR A 457 -19.61 -0.63 -6.19
N PRO A 458 -19.44 0.12 -7.29
CA PRO A 458 -20.43 0.13 -8.38
C PRO A 458 -20.25 -1.05 -9.33
N ALA A 459 -21.38 -1.61 -9.79
CA ALA A 459 -21.46 -2.55 -10.88
C ALA A 459 -22.52 -2.06 -11.88
N PHE A 460 -22.16 -1.93 -13.14
CA PHE A 460 -23.03 -1.36 -14.17
C PHE A 460 -23.59 -2.45 -15.09
N GLY A 461 -24.85 -2.29 -15.52
CA GLY A 461 -25.53 -3.18 -16.44
C GLY A 461 -26.95 -2.71 -16.77
N ASP A 462 -27.51 -3.16 -17.90
CA ASP A 462 -28.91 -2.92 -18.25
C ASP A 462 -29.80 -3.84 -17.40
N LEU A 463 -30.39 -3.29 -16.33
CA LEU A 463 -31.15 -4.07 -15.33
C LEU A 463 -32.66 -4.14 -15.60
N ASP A 464 -33.17 -3.33 -16.51
CA ASP A 464 -34.60 -3.31 -16.86
C ASP A 464 -34.90 -3.57 -18.33
N GLY A 465 -33.86 -3.77 -19.14
CA GLY A 465 -33.96 -4.16 -20.56
C GLY A 465 -34.31 -3.00 -21.48
N ASP A 466 -34.05 -1.76 -21.08
CA ASP A 466 -34.37 -0.58 -21.91
C ASP A 466 -33.18 -0.15 -22.81
N GLY A 467 -32.01 -0.77 -22.62
CA GLY A 467 -30.83 -0.62 -23.44
C GLY A 467 -29.87 0.47 -22.98
N ASP A 468 -30.04 1.01 -21.77
CA ASP A 468 -29.09 1.88 -21.12
C ASP A 468 -28.47 1.20 -19.87
N LEU A 469 -27.39 1.76 -19.35
CA LEU A 469 -26.65 1.15 -18.24
C LEU A 469 -27.12 1.72 -16.90
N ASP A 470 -27.76 0.89 -16.10
CA ASP A 470 -28.06 1.13 -14.68
C ASP A 470 -26.84 0.83 -13.81
N VAL A 471 -26.95 1.07 -12.51
CA VAL A 471 -25.87 0.74 -11.54
C VAL A 471 -26.42 0.15 -10.25
N VAL A 472 -25.79 -0.93 -9.81
CA VAL A 472 -25.90 -1.43 -8.44
C VAL A 472 -24.66 -0.98 -7.66
N VAL A 473 -24.85 -0.39 -6.49
CA VAL A 473 -23.77 0.03 -5.59
C VAL A 473 -23.84 -0.77 -4.31
N GLY A 474 -22.77 -1.51 -4.01
CA GLY A 474 -22.59 -2.14 -2.71
C GLY A 474 -22.00 -1.16 -1.70
N ASP A 475 -22.30 -1.36 -0.41
CA ASP A 475 -21.87 -0.49 0.68
C ASP A 475 -21.05 -1.20 1.77
N GLU A 476 -20.57 -0.42 2.74
CA GLU A 476 -19.82 -0.94 3.89
C GLU A 476 -20.66 -1.83 4.81
N LEU A 477 -21.96 -1.66 4.82
CA LEU A 477 -22.87 -2.45 5.66
C LEU A 477 -23.23 -3.81 5.03
N GLY A 478 -22.88 -4.04 3.76
CA GLY A 478 -23.19 -5.26 3.04
C GLY A 478 -24.47 -5.19 2.22
N LEU A 479 -25.04 -4.01 2.06
CA LEU A 479 -26.27 -3.78 1.34
C LEU A 479 -25.99 -3.42 -0.14
N LEU A 480 -26.97 -3.69 -1.00
CA LEU A 480 -26.91 -3.42 -2.43
C LEU A 480 -28.00 -2.39 -2.79
N HIS A 481 -27.60 -1.30 -3.45
CA HIS A 481 -28.47 -0.18 -3.80
C HIS A 481 -28.57 -0.08 -5.33
N ARG A 482 -29.78 0.10 -5.86
CA ARG A 482 -29.99 0.26 -7.30
C ARG A 482 -30.28 1.71 -7.66
N PHE A 483 -29.61 2.21 -8.68
CA PHE A 483 -29.88 3.49 -9.34
C PHE A 483 -30.17 3.23 -10.82
N ASP A 484 -31.29 3.74 -11.30
CA ASP A 484 -31.66 3.65 -12.71
C ASP A 484 -31.05 4.83 -13.47
N ASN A 485 -30.59 4.58 -14.69
CA ASN A 485 -30.17 5.59 -15.63
C ASN A 485 -31.40 6.25 -16.26
N VAL A 486 -31.41 7.56 -16.34
CA VAL A 486 -32.52 8.33 -16.95
C VAL A 486 -32.08 9.12 -18.18
N ALA A 487 -30.85 8.94 -18.66
CA ALA A 487 -30.34 9.62 -19.85
C ALA A 487 -30.76 8.92 -21.15
N GLY A 488 -30.85 7.59 -21.13
CA GLY A 488 -31.21 6.74 -22.27
C GLY A 488 -29.99 6.20 -23.04
N ALA A 489 -30.21 5.14 -23.75
CA ALA A 489 -29.20 4.35 -24.45
C ALA A 489 -28.29 5.20 -25.36
N GLY A 490 -26.95 5.06 -25.16
CA GLY A 490 -25.93 5.75 -25.96
C GLY A 490 -25.66 7.20 -25.54
N GLU A 491 -26.29 7.69 -24.47
CA GLU A 491 -25.99 8.98 -23.88
C GLU A 491 -25.18 8.76 -22.58
N TRP A 492 -24.35 9.72 -22.18
CA TRP A 492 -23.62 9.64 -20.92
C TRP A 492 -24.59 9.48 -19.74
N PRO A 493 -24.48 8.43 -18.89
CA PRO A 493 -25.48 8.12 -17.88
C PRO A 493 -25.73 9.20 -16.84
N SER A 494 -26.99 9.28 -16.40
CA SER A 494 -27.46 10.12 -15.31
C SER A 494 -28.34 9.32 -14.37
N PHE A 495 -27.89 9.13 -13.12
CA PHE A 495 -28.46 8.15 -12.21
C PHE A 495 -29.47 8.76 -11.21
N VAL A 496 -30.55 8.03 -10.96
CA VAL A 496 -31.54 8.32 -9.92
C VAL A 496 -31.77 7.09 -9.06
N LEU A 497 -31.94 7.26 -7.76
CA LEU A 497 -32.19 6.13 -6.85
C LEU A 497 -33.50 5.41 -7.22
N ALA A 498 -33.40 4.11 -7.54
CA ALA A 498 -34.52 3.21 -7.75
C ALA A 498 -34.86 2.39 -6.49
N ALA A 499 -33.84 1.87 -5.82
CA ALA A 499 -34.02 1.10 -4.59
C ALA A 499 -32.86 1.34 -3.61
N LEU A 500 -33.21 1.80 -2.43
CA LEU A 500 -32.28 1.77 -1.28
C LEU A 500 -32.45 0.40 -0.60
N SER A 501 -31.44 -0.46 -0.74
CA SER A 501 -31.43 -1.87 -0.37
C SER A 501 -32.33 -2.75 -1.28
N ILE A 502 -31.71 -3.52 -2.15
CA ILE A 502 -32.37 -4.50 -3.02
C ILE A 502 -32.95 -5.63 -2.14
N PRO A 503 -34.25 -5.99 -2.29
CA PRO A 503 -34.83 -7.07 -1.51
C PRO A 503 -34.51 -8.45 -2.09
N ASP A 504 -34.26 -9.42 -1.25
CA ASP A 504 -34.25 -10.85 -1.60
C ASP A 504 -35.70 -11.36 -1.72
N LEU A 505 -36.02 -11.90 -2.89
CA LEU A 505 -37.36 -12.42 -3.19
C LEU A 505 -37.79 -13.56 -2.25
N SER A 506 -36.83 -14.39 -1.81
CA SER A 506 -37.10 -15.58 -0.99
C SER A 506 -37.50 -15.22 0.43
N THR A 507 -36.91 -14.17 0.99
CA THR A 507 -37.11 -13.75 2.39
C THR A 507 -37.92 -12.47 2.52
N GLY A 508 -37.91 -11.60 1.52
CA GLY A 508 -38.53 -10.28 1.54
C GLY A 508 -37.73 -9.24 2.38
N ASN A 509 -36.55 -9.60 2.86
CA ASN A 509 -35.64 -8.68 3.53
C ASN A 509 -34.67 -8.07 2.51
N ALA A 510 -33.90 -7.06 2.92
CA ALA A 510 -32.76 -6.61 2.14
C ALA A 510 -31.74 -7.75 1.95
N ILE A 511 -31.12 -7.83 0.77
CA ILE A 511 -29.92 -8.66 0.56
C ILE A 511 -28.81 -8.07 1.40
N ASP A 512 -28.22 -8.89 2.26
CA ASP A 512 -27.10 -8.57 3.13
C ASP A 512 -26.06 -9.69 2.95
N VAL A 513 -24.95 -9.38 2.29
CA VAL A 513 -23.91 -10.36 1.98
C VAL A 513 -22.75 -10.36 2.97
N GLY A 514 -22.83 -9.54 4.01
CA GLY A 514 -21.72 -9.25 4.91
C GLY A 514 -21.08 -7.89 4.59
N GLN A 515 -20.22 -7.39 5.48
CA GLN A 515 -19.65 -6.05 5.33
C GLN A 515 -18.83 -5.89 4.03
N PHE A 516 -18.87 -4.69 3.46
CA PHE A 516 -18.15 -4.30 2.24
C PHE A 516 -18.59 -5.14 1.02
N ALA A 517 -19.88 -5.00 0.66
CA ALA A 517 -20.42 -5.68 -0.52
C ALA A 517 -19.78 -5.16 -1.81
N THR A 518 -19.17 -6.03 -2.60
CA THR A 518 -18.48 -5.71 -3.85
C THR A 518 -19.12 -6.45 -5.01
N PRO A 519 -20.24 -5.93 -5.59
CA PRO A 519 -20.97 -6.59 -6.64
C PRO A 519 -20.24 -6.52 -8.00
N GLN A 520 -20.46 -7.55 -8.83
CA GLN A 520 -20.21 -7.54 -10.26
C GLN A 520 -21.41 -8.15 -10.96
N LEU A 521 -21.89 -7.53 -12.05
CA LEU A 521 -23.05 -7.95 -12.83
C LEU A 521 -22.63 -8.76 -14.05
N LEU A 522 -23.21 -9.95 -14.22
CA LEU A 522 -22.92 -10.90 -15.32
C LEU A 522 -24.14 -11.81 -15.54
N ASP A 523 -24.41 -12.22 -16.78
CA ASP A 523 -25.35 -13.32 -17.10
C ASP A 523 -24.64 -14.66 -16.80
N MET A 524 -24.80 -15.19 -15.59
CA MET A 524 -24.04 -16.34 -15.08
C MET A 524 -24.60 -17.70 -15.58
N ASP A 525 -25.87 -17.76 -15.94
CA ASP A 525 -26.53 -18.99 -16.39
C ASP A 525 -26.93 -18.99 -17.87
N GLY A 526 -26.79 -17.86 -18.57
CA GLY A 526 -27.06 -17.70 -19.99
C GLY A 526 -28.53 -17.56 -20.34
N ASP A 527 -29.36 -17.11 -19.39
CA ASP A 527 -30.80 -16.92 -19.59
C ASP A 527 -31.13 -15.52 -20.12
N GLY A 528 -30.18 -14.58 -20.06
CA GLY A 528 -30.26 -13.22 -20.61
C GLY A 528 -30.58 -12.15 -19.56
N ASP A 529 -30.82 -12.53 -18.31
CA ASP A 529 -30.93 -11.62 -17.17
C ASP A 529 -29.54 -11.49 -16.49
N LEU A 530 -29.24 -10.35 -15.86
CA LEU A 530 -27.93 -10.16 -15.19
C LEU A 530 -27.99 -10.63 -13.75
N ASP A 531 -27.14 -11.58 -13.40
CA ASP A 531 -26.89 -12.01 -12.01
C ASP A 531 -25.83 -11.15 -11.34
N MET A 532 -25.63 -11.31 -10.03
CA MET A 532 -24.54 -10.67 -9.28
C MET A 532 -23.64 -11.70 -8.61
N VAL A 533 -22.33 -11.53 -8.78
CA VAL A 533 -21.33 -12.12 -7.92
C VAL A 533 -20.86 -11.04 -6.95
N VAL A 534 -21.04 -11.26 -5.65
CA VAL A 534 -20.78 -10.25 -4.63
C VAL A 534 -19.72 -10.75 -3.65
N GLY A 535 -18.59 -10.03 -3.58
CA GLY A 535 -17.57 -10.26 -2.57
C GLY A 535 -17.87 -9.54 -1.26
N GLU A 536 -17.20 -9.95 -0.19
CA GLU A 536 -17.38 -9.33 1.12
C GLU A 536 -16.11 -9.38 1.99
N LYS A 537 -16.13 -8.73 3.14
CA LYS A 537 -14.99 -8.52 4.04
C LYS A 537 -14.34 -9.81 4.56
N ASN A 538 -15.09 -10.87 4.80
CA ASN A 538 -14.50 -12.13 5.31
C ASN A 538 -13.74 -12.90 4.22
N GLY A 539 -13.80 -12.43 2.96
CA GLY A 539 -13.03 -13.01 1.87
C GLY A 539 -13.77 -14.06 1.08
N THR A 540 -15.11 -14.06 1.13
CA THR A 540 -15.97 -15.00 0.41
C THR A 540 -16.76 -14.32 -0.71
N LEU A 541 -17.28 -15.13 -1.65
CA LEU A 541 -18.17 -14.70 -2.71
C LEU A 541 -19.59 -15.23 -2.47
N THR A 542 -20.59 -14.40 -2.72
CA THR A 542 -22.01 -14.75 -2.74
C THR A 542 -22.56 -14.58 -4.15
N LEU A 543 -23.35 -15.54 -4.63
CA LEU A 543 -24.05 -15.45 -5.90
C LEU A 543 -25.49 -15.04 -5.65
N VAL A 544 -25.99 -14.07 -6.41
CA VAL A 544 -27.35 -13.56 -6.34
C VAL A 544 -27.95 -13.63 -7.75
N GLU A 545 -28.95 -14.48 -7.92
CA GLU A 545 -29.66 -14.76 -9.17
C GLU A 545 -30.79 -13.75 -9.37
N GLN A 546 -30.92 -13.23 -10.61
CA GLN A 546 -32.08 -12.44 -11.04
C GLN A 546 -33.05 -13.34 -11.81
N ASP A 547 -34.34 -13.25 -11.53
CA ASP A 547 -35.35 -13.95 -12.30
C ASP A 547 -35.87 -13.09 -13.48
N ALA A 548 -36.50 -13.69 -14.43
CA ALA A 548 -37.09 -13.03 -15.63
C ALA A 548 -38.10 -11.90 -15.34
N LEU A 549 -38.39 -11.60 -14.08
CA LEU A 549 -39.24 -10.50 -13.63
C LEU A 549 -38.42 -9.38 -12.99
N GLY A 550 -37.09 -9.52 -12.97
CA GLY A 550 -36.17 -8.58 -12.36
C GLY A 550 -36.10 -8.67 -10.82
N ALA A 551 -36.50 -9.81 -10.24
CA ALA A 551 -36.41 -10.01 -8.79
C ALA A 551 -35.18 -10.85 -8.42
N TRP A 552 -34.54 -10.50 -7.32
CA TRP A 552 -33.25 -11.03 -6.89
C TRP A 552 -33.40 -12.08 -5.78
N SER A 553 -32.60 -13.12 -5.81
CA SER A 553 -32.54 -14.16 -4.78
C SER A 553 -31.11 -14.61 -4.51
N VAL A 554 -30.73 -14.71 -3.24
CA VAL A 554 -29.42 -15.26 -2.87
C VAL A 554 -29.41 -16.76 -3.19
N TYR A 555 -28.45 -17.19 -4.01
CA TYR A 555 -28.25 -18.60 -4.32
C TYR A 555 -27.64 -19.33 -3.12
N THR A 556 -28.19 -20.49 -2.79
CA THR A 556 -27.68 -21.34 -1.70
C THR A 556 -27.24 -22.68 -2.24
N SER A 557 -25.94 -22.89 -2.36
CA SER A 557 -25.36 -24.14 -2.78
C SER A 557 -25.64 -25.27 -1.77
N PRO A 558 -26.03 -26.47 -2.23
CA PRO A 558 -26.16 -27.63 -1.37
C PRO A 558 -24.82 -28.12 -0.80
N ILE A 559 -23.69 -27.66 -1.34
CA ILE A 559 -22.33 -28.06 -0.92
C ILE A 559 -21.71 -26.98 -0.05
N HIS A 560 -21.78 -25.70 -0.49
CA HIS A 560 -21.04 -24.58 0.10
C HIS A 560 -21.93 -23.60 0.89
N GLY A 561 -23.27 -23.79 0.90
CA GLY A 561 -24.19 -22.84 1.52
C GLY A 561 -24.29 -21.55 0.68
N GLU A 562 -24.20 -20.41 1.32
CA GLU A 562 -24.26 -19.09 0.65
C GLU A 562 -22.92 -18.67 0.02
N THR A 563 -21.81 -19.39 0.29
CA THR A 563 -20.50 -19.10 -0.28
C THR A 563 -20.37 -19.74 -1.66
N TRP A 564 -20.22 -18.93 -2.70
CA TRP A 564 -20.04 -19.42 -4.07
C TRP A 564 -18.64 -20.04 -4.25
N GLY A 565 -18.60 -21.24 -4.82
CA GLY A 565 -17.36 -21.96 -5.14
C GLY A 565 -16.51 -22.38 -3.95
N GLY A 566 -17.01 -22.23 -2.71
CA GLY A 566 -16.25 -22.51 -1.49
C GLY A 566 -14.99 -21.67 -1.34
N LEU A 567 -14.90 -20.54 -2.05
CA LEU A 567 -13.73 -19.67 -2.12
C LEU A 567 -13.51 -18.92 -0.80
N LEU A 568 -12.26 -18.81 -0.40
CA LEU A 568 -11.79 -17.93 0.67
C LEU A 568 -10.44 -17.34 0.24
N VAL A 569 -10.39 -16.02 0.05
CA VAL A 569 -9.17 -15.34 -0.36
C VAL A 569 -8.20 -15.12 0.80
N ASP A 570 -6.93 -14.89 0.46
CA ASP A 570 -5.87 -14.60 1.42
C ASP A 570 -6.13 -13.33 2.23
N ASN A 571 -5.73 -13.37 3.50
CA ASN A 571 -5.85 -12.26 4.43
C ASN A 571 -4.59 -12.10 5.30
N LEU A 572 -4.32 -10.87 5.76
CA LEU A 572 -3.12 -10.52 6.52
C LEU A 572 -2.98 -11.26 7.86
N LEU A 573 -4.09 -11.48 8.56
CA LEU A 573 -4.08 -11.99 9.94
C LEU A 573 -5.03 -13.16 10.17
N GLY A 574 -5.64 -13.70 9.11
CA GLY A 574 -6.67 -14.72 9.21
C GLY A 574 -8.01 -14.17 9.75
N ILE A 575 -8.29 -12.89 9.54
CA ILE A 575 -9.46 -12.21 10.09
C ILE A 575 -10.38 -11.67 9.00
N ASN A 576 -9.82 -11.03 7.96
CA ASN A 576 -10.55 -10.40 6.87
C ASN A 576 -9.89 -10.75 5.53
N GLY A 577 -10.64 -10.80 4.44
CA GLY A 577 -10.13 -11.04 3.10
C GLY A 577 -10.38 -9.87 2.14
N TYR A 578 -11.45 -9.09 2.37
CA TYR A 578 -11.89 -7.99 1.50
C TYR A 578 -11.92 -8.42 0.03
N CYS A 579 -12.73 -9.46 -0.22
CA CYS A 579 -12.86 -10.11 -1.52
C CYS A 579 -13.51 -9.16 -2.53
N VAL A 580 -12.85 -8.91 -3.66
CA VAL A 580 -13.41 -8.11 -4.77
C VAL A 580 -13.36 -8.96 -6.04
N PRO A 581 -14.50 -9.43 -6.58
CA PRO A 581 -14.54 -10.20 -7.80
C PRO A 581 -14.18 -9.35 -9.02
N ALA A 582 -13.50 -9.97 -9.99
CA ALA A 582 -13.15 -9.38 -11.28
C ALA A 582 -13.25 -10.47 -12.36
N LEU A 583 -14.49 -10.94 -12.60
CA LEU A 583 -14.76 -11.95 -13.61
C LEU A 583 -14.71 -11.32 -15.00
N THR A 584 -14.10 -12.01 -15.93
CA THR A 584 -13.99 -11.51 -17.32
C THR A 584 -14.11 -12.63 -18.34
N GLU A 585 -14.75 -12.33 -19.48
CA GLU A 585 -14.86 -13.24 -20.60
C GLU A 585 -13.54 -13.32 -21.38
N THR A 586 -13.05 -14.53 -21.59
CA THR A 586 -11.86 -14.81 -22.39
C THR A 586 -12.20 -15.73 -23.59
N GLU A 587 -11.25 -15.92 -24.50
CA GLU A 587 -11.40 -16.91 -25.60
C GLU A 587 -11.68 -18.34 -25.07
N GLU A 588 -11.24 -18.63 -23.83
CA GLU A 588 -11.42 -19.94 -23.19
C GLU A 588 -12.75 -20.05 -22.43
N GLY A 589 -13.41 -18.93 -22.13
CA GLY A 589 -14.64 -18.81 -21.35
C GLY A 589 -14.52 -17.79 -20.21
N LEU A 590 -15.53 -17.75 -19.34
CA LEU A 590 -15.55 -16.85 -18.19
C LEU A 590 -14.47 -17.25 -17.19
N ARG A 591 -13.54 -16.32 -16.90
CA ARG A 591 -12.45 -16.51 -15.94
C ARG A 591 -12.70 -15.73 -14.67
N VAL A 592 -12.35 -16.34 -13.55
CA VAL A 592 -12.61 -15.80 -12.21
C VAL A 592 -11.31 -15.27 -11.63
N PHE A 593 -11.15 -13.95 -11.59
CA PHE A 593 -10.12 -13.28 -10.81
C PHE A 593 -10.75 -12.69 -9.56
N VAL A 594 -9.96 -12.60 -8.48
CA VAL A 594 -10.41 -12.03 -7.22
C VAL A 594 -9.27 -11.23 -6.59
N ALA A 595 -9.53 -9.98 -6.29
CA ALA A 595 -8.62 -9.14 -5.55
C ALA A 595 -8.89 -9.23 -4.03
N ASN A 596 -7.88 -8.95 -3.18
CA ASN A 596 -7.93 -9.23 -1.75
C ASN A 596 -7.30 -8.16 -0.86
N GLU A 597 -7.38 -8.37 0.48
CA GLU A 597 -6.87 -7.45 1.50
C GLU A 597 -5.35 -7.23 1.42
N VAL A 598 -4.58 -8.26 1.05
CA VAL A 598 -3.12 -8.15 0.97
C VAL A 598 -2.63 -7.46 -0.31
N GLY A 599 -3.55 -6.98 -1.15
CA GLY A 599 -3.26 -6.22 -2.36
C GLY A 599 -2.95 -7.09 -3.58
N ARG A 600 -3.25 -8.39 -3.54
CA ARG A 600 -3.04 -9.30 -4.67
C ARG A 600 -4.31 -9.49 -5.47
N VAL A 601 -4.11 -9.83 -6.73
CA VAL A 601 -5.17 -10.31 -7.63
C VAL A 601 -4.89 -11.77 -7.91
N GLN A 602 -5.76 -12.64 -7.40
CA GLN A 602 -5.65 -14.10 -7.51
C GLN A 602 -6.48 -14.60 -8.70
N ASP A 603 -6.01 -15.63 -9.38
CA ASP A 603 -6.70 -16.30 -10.47
C ASP A 603 -7.24 -17.66 -10.01
N PHE A 604 -8.54 -17.86 -10.11
CA PHE A 604 -9.23 -19.11 -9.80
C PHE A 604 -9.64 -19.92 -11.04
N GLY A 605 -9.09 -19.57 -12.20
CA GLY A 605 -9.30 -20.31 -13.44
C GLY A 605 -10.66 -20.04 -14.09
N LEU A 606 -11.06 -20.97 -14.96
CA LEU A 606 -12.30 -20.85 -15.72
C LEU A 606 -13.51 -21.32 -14.92
N PHE A 607 -14.58 -20.53 -14.96
CA PHE A 607 -15.88 -20.97 -14.46
C PHE A 607 -16.45 -22.08 -15.39
N THR A 608 -16.86 -23.18 -14.80
CA THR A 608 -17.30 -24.37 -15.54
C THR A 608 -18.77 -24.38 -15.94
N GLY A 609 -19.54 -23.35 -15.52
CA GLY A 609 -21.00 -23.32 -15.63
C GLY A 609 -21.72 -24.13 -14.55
N ASP A 610 -21.00 -24.71 -13.60
CA ASP A 610 -21.56 -25.43 -12.44
C ASP A 610 -21.40 -24.55 -11.19
N TRP A 611 -22.50 -24.02 -10.68
CA TRP A 611 -22.55 -23.11 -9.54
C TRP A 611 -22.15 -23.77 -8.20
N ASP A 612 -22.16 -25.11 -8.15
CA ASP A 612 -21.76 -25.91 -7.01
C ASP A 612 -20.30 -26.37 -7.06
N ALA A 613 -19.59 -26.10 -8.16
CA ALA A 613 -18.19 -26.49 -8.31
C ALA A 613 -17.26 -25.68 -7.41
N ASP A 614 -16.20 -26.34 -6.90
CA ASP A 614 -15.12 -25.64 -6.19
C ASP A 614 -14.37 -24.69 -7.14
N LEU A 615 -14.13 -23.44 -6.71
CA LEU A 615 -13.19 -22.54 -7.34
C LEU A 615 -11.79 -22.81 -6.75
N VAL A 616 -10.84 -23.16 -7.58
CA VAL A 616 -9.50 -23.55 -7.17
C VAL A 616 -8.49 -22.54 -7.68
N GLU A 617 -7.72 -21.97 -6.77
CA GLU A 617 -6.64 -21.03 -7.09
C GLU A 617 -5.63 -21.66 -8.07
N VAL A 618 -5.33 -20.92 -9.12
CA VAL A 618 -4.36 -21.26 -10.19
C VAL A 618 -3.10 -20.40 -10.07
N ASP A 619 -3.27 -19.11 -9.73
CA ASP A 619 -2.19 -18.15 -9.52
C ASP A 619 -2.55 -17.25 -8.33
N ASP A 620 -1.60 -17.04 -7.42
CA ASP A 620 -1.80 -16.25 -6.20
C ASP A 620 -1.55 -14.74 -6.41
N ASN A 621 -0.96 -14.34 -7.55
CA ASN A 621 -0.68 -12.95 -7.85
C ASN A 621 -0.44 -12.68 -9.35
N VAL A 622 -1.51 -12.49 -10.08
CA VAL A 622 -1.54 -12.35 -11.55
C VAL A 622 -0.56 -11.29 -12.09
N PHE A 623 -0.41 -10.17 -11.41
CA PHE A 623 0.47 -9.09 -11.85
C PHE A 623 1.89 -9.18 -11.29
N ASN A 624 2.16 -10.15 -10.42
CA ASN A 624 3.44 -10.34 -9.72
C ASN A 624 3.96 -9.06 -9.04
N VAL A 625 3.07 -8.24 -8.50
CA VAL A 625 3.38 -7.01 -7.77
C VAL A 625 2.67 -7.00 -6.42
N GLN A 626 3.19 -6.21 -5.48
CA GLN A 626 2.53 -5.91 -4.22
C GLN A 626 2.20 -4.42 -4.16
N PRO A 627 1.03 -4.01 -4.68
CA PRO A 627 0.73 -2.60 -4.92
C PRO A 627 0.37 -1.82 -3.65
N GLY A 628 0.07 -2.48 -2.55
CA GLY A 628 -0.46 -1.92 -1.31
C GLY A 628 -1.49 -2.86 -0.71
N PHE A 629 -2.45 -2.34 0.06
CA PHE A 629 -3.53 -3.14 0.65
C PHE A 629 -4.85 -2.96 -0.09
N ARG A 630 -5.77 -3.91 0.09
CA ARG A 630 -7.16 -3.90 -0.38
C ARG A 630 -7.26 -3.57 -1.86
N ALA A 631 -6.75 -4.48 -2.68
CA ALA A 631 -6.85 -4.33 -4.12
C ALA A 631 -8.28 -4.52 -4.63
N ALA A 632 -8.57 -3.85 -5.75
CA ALA A 632 -9.71 -4.11 -6.62
C ALA A 632 -9.22 -4.11 -8.07
N ALA A 633 -9.69 -5.04 -8.90
CA ALA A 633 -9.20 -5.16 -10.26
C ALA A 633 -10.33 -5.03 -11.30
N ALA A 634 -9.97 -4.50 -12.48
CA ALA A 634 -10.81 -4.53 -13.65
C ALA A 634 -9.97 -4.97 -14.86
N PHE A 635 -10.51 -5.86 -15.69
CA PHE A 635 -9.83 -6.41 -16.86
C PHE A 635 -10.61 -6.12 -18.13
N ALA A 636 -9.93 -5.68 -19.18
CA ALA A 636 -10.46 -5.55 -20.53
C ALA A 636 -9.32 -5.34 -21.53
N ASP A 637 -9.57 -5.56 -22.81
CA ASP A 637 -8.67 -5.17 -23.90
C ASP A 637 -8.91 -3.69 -24.23
N LEU A 638 -8.16 -2.81 -23.58
CA LEU A 638 -8.30 -1.36 -23.69
C LEU A 638 -7.66 -0.79 -24.96
N ASN A 639 -6.62 -1.44 -25.46
CA ASN A 639 -5.86 -1.01 -26.63
C ASN A 639 -6.26 -1.75 -27.92
N GLN A 640 -7.22 -2.68 -27.84
CA GLN A 640 -7.77 -3.50 -28.92
C GLN A 640 -6.70 -4.33 -29.66
N ASP A 641 -5.74 -4.88 -28.93
CA ASP A 641 -4.70 -5.77 -29.46
C ASP A 641 -5.08 -7.27 -29.34
N GLY A 642 -6.16 -7.58 -28.65
CA GLY A 642 -6.68 -8.93 -28.42
C GLY A 642 -6.21 -9.56 -27.14
N LEU A 643 -5.40 -8.88 -26.32
CA LEU A 643 -4.96 -9.33 -25.01
C LEU A 643 -5.70 -8.56 -23.92
N LEU A 644 -5.86 -9.18 -22.75
CA LEU A 644 -6.40 -8.49 -21.58
C LEU A 644 -5.39 -7.49 -21.04
N ASP A 645 -5.84 -6.26 -20.80
CA ASP A 645 -5.20 -5.27 -19.97
C ASP A 645 -5.82 -5.28 -18.57
N GLY A 646 -5.15 -4.70 -17.57
CA GLY A 646 -5.62 -4.69 -16.20
C GLY A 646 -5.45 -3.35 -15.50
N LEU A 647 -6.44 -2.95 -14.72
CA LEU A 647 -6.36 -1.87 -13.75
C LEU A 647 -6.43 -2.46 -12.34
N VAL A 648 -5.59 -1.99 -11.44
CA VAL A 648 -5.62 -2.38 -10.03
C VAL A 648 -5.71 -1.13 -9.17
N GLY A 649 -6.83 -0.97 -8.50
CA GLY A 649 -7.00 0.06 -7.47
C GLY A 649 -6.59 -0.44 -6.10
N ILE A 650 -6.15 0.45 -5.23
CA ILE A 650 -5.63 0.13 -3.91
C ILE A 650 -6.14 1.09 -2.83
N GLN A 651 -5.88 0.73 -1.57
CA GLN A 651 -6.32 1.51 -0.42
C GLN A 651 -5.84 2.96 -0.40
N ASN A 652 -4.66 3.24 -0.98
CA ASN A 652 -4.09 4.59 -1.08
C ASN A 652 -4.84 5.54 -2.05
N GLY A 653 -5.95 5.09 -2.63
CA GLY A 653 -6.83 5.92 -3.46
C GLY A 653 -6.44 6.00 -4.93
N GLY A 654 -5.34 5.41 -5.34
CA GLY A 654 -4.90 5.47 -6.73
C GLY A 654 -5.01 4.16 -7.48
N LEU A 655 -4.67 4.20 -8.77
CA LEU A 655 -4.68 3.07 -9.68
C LEU A 655 -3.29 2.72 -10.19
N LEU A 656 -3.09 1.43 -10.43
CA LEU A 656 -2.00 0.89 -11.22
C LEU A 656 -2.58 0.37 -12.54
N ALA A 657 -1.90 0.59 -13.66
CA ALA A 657 -2.33 0.14 -14.97
C ALA A 657 -1.29 -0.80 -15.58
N PHE A 658 -1.80 -1.86 -16.22
CA PHE A 658 -1.00 -2.91 -16.85
C PHE A 658 -1.50 -3.18 -18.25
N GLU A 659 -0.59 -3.27 -19.19
CA GLU A 659 -0.80 -3.72 -20.55
C GLU A 659 -0.43 -5.21 -20.66
N GLY A 660 -1.33 -6.01 -21.26
CA GLY A 660 -1.03 -7.39 -21.59
C GLY A 660 -0.07 -7.50 -22.77
N THR A 661 0.84 -8.45 -22.74
CA THR A 661 1.79 -8.71 -23.81
C THR A 661 1.85 -10.20 -24.15
N GLU A 662 2.23 -10.55 -25.41
CA GLU A 662 2.34 -11.96 -25.84
C GLU A 662 3.39 -12.77 -25.05
N GLY A 663 4.15 -12.12 -24.17
CA GLY A 663 5.28 -12.75 -23.48
C GLY A 663 6.47 -12.98 -24.43
N SER A 664 7.68 -12.78 -23.96
CA SER A 664 8.87 -13.02 -24.77
C SER A 664 9.04 -14.52 -25.02
N THR A 665 9.06 -14.95 -26.26
CA THR A 665 9.48 -16.28 -26.66
C THR A 665 11.00 -16.50 -26.57
N GLU A 666 11.72 -15.52 -26.03
CA GLU A 666 13.12 -15.70 -25.72
C GLU A 666 13.24 -16.75 -24.62
N THR A 667 13.80 -17.90 -25.00
CA THR A 667 14.35 -18.85 -24.03
C THR A 667 15.29 -18.07 -23.14
N LEU A 668 14.84 -17.67 -21.97
CA LEU A 668 15.67 -17.08 -20.93
C LEU A 668 16.88 -18.00 -20.79
N ALA A 669 18.04 -17.51 -21.21
CA ALA A 669 19.30 -18.07 -20.75
C ALA A 669 19.17 -18.13 -19.24
N GLU A 670 19.37 -19.31 -18.65
CA GLU A 670 19.25 -19.59 -17.21
C GLU A 670 20.03 -18.54 -16.41
N THR A 671 19.42 -17.34 -16.25
CA THR A 671 19.87 -16.37 -15.25
C THR A 671 19.62 -17.04 -13.92
N THR A 672 20.63 -17.13 -13.10
CA THR A 672 20.66 -17.73 -11.77
C THR A 672 19.36 -17.39 -11.06
N ARG A 673 18.45 -18.39 -10.96
CA ARG A 673 17.17 -18.27 -10.25
C ARG A 673 17.45 -17.71 -8.86
N PRO A 674 16.71 -16.71 -8.38
CA PRO A 674 16.85 -16.26 -7.01
C PRO A 674 16.73 -17.48 -6.08
N VAL A 675 17.61 -17.51 -5.10
CA VAL A 675 17.65 -18.62 -4.13
C VAL A 675 16.33 -18.58 -3.36
N PHE A 676 15.64 -19.73 -3.30
CA PHE A 676 14.44 -19.88 -2.49
C PHE A 676 14.76 -19.60 -1.01
N THR A 677 14.23 -18.55 -0.43
CA THR A 677 14.46 -18.11 0.96
C THR A 677 13.17 -18.11 1.75
N PRO A 678 12.77 -19.24 2.33
CA PRO A 678 11.59 -19.29 3.18
C PRO A 678 11.86 -18.66 4.56
N SER A 679 10.82 -18.13 5.20
CA SER A 679 10.84 -17.62 6.58
C SER A 679 9.82 -18.35 7.47
N LEU A 680 9.99 -18.27 8.80
CA LEU A 680 9.14 -18.96 9.78
C LEU A 680 8.68 -17.99 10.87
N MET A 681 7.36 -17.94 11.14
CA MET A 681 6.78 -17.16 12.22
C MET A 681 5.63 -17.91 12.92
N PRO A 682 5.48 -17.81 14.26
CA PRO A 682 6.47 -17.32 15.22
C PRO A 682 7.64 -18.30 15.38
N ASN A 683 8.84 -17.76 15.63
CA ASN A 683 10.01 -18.60 15.97
C ASN A 683 10.77 -17.94 17.15
N PRO A 684 10.69 -18.48 18.38
CA PRO A 684 10.00 -19.74 18.76
C PRO A 684 8.47 -19.65 18.84
N GLY A 685 7.76 -20.79 18.74
CA GLY A 685 6.29 -20.89 18.79
C GLY A 685 5.79 -22.08 19.61
N GLN A 686 4.48 -22.15 19.88
CA GLN A 686 3.85 -23.24 20.65
C GLN A 686 2.99 -24.17 19.78
N ASP A 687 1.85 -23.68 19.27
CA ASP A 687 0.82 -24.54 18.68
C ASP A 687 0.84 -24.59 17.15
N ALA A 688 1.46 -23.63 16.52
CA ALA A 688 1.57 -23.56 15.07
C ALA A 688 2.80 -22.76 14.64
N VAL A 689 3.31 -23.04 13.45
CA VAL A 689 4.31 -22.25 12.75
C VAL A 689 3.77 -21.93 11.35
N GLN A 690 3.83 -20.67 10.98
CA GLN A 690 3.62 -20.22 9.61
C GLN A 690 4.96 -20.16 8.90
N TRP A 691 4.96 -20.48 7.63
CA TRP A 691 6.10 -20.27 6.76
C TRP A 691 5.67 -19.43 5.56
N THR A 692 6.55 -18.58 5.12
CA THR A 692 6.40 -17.80 3.88
C THR A 692 7.64 -18.02 3.04
N ALA A 693 7.52 -17.87 1.74
CA ALA A 693 8.62 -17.99 0.79
C ALA A 693 8.45 -16.91 -0.28
N GLU A 694 9.56 -16.37 -0.76
CA GLU A 694 9.57 -15.26 -1.75
C GLU A 694 9.04 -15.66 -3.13
N ARG A 695 8.76 -16.92 -3.34
CA ARG A 695 8.14 -17.44 -4.56
C ARG A 695 7.34 -18.72 -4.30
N VAL A 696 6.46 -19.03 -5.23
CA VAL A 696 5.69 -20.28 -5.26
C VAL A 696 6.61 -21.49 -5.18
N ALA A 697 6.39 -22.33 -4.18
CA ALA A 697 7.10 -23.57 -3.99
C ALA A 697 6.26 -24.75 -4.50
N THR A 698 6.84 -25.57 -5.37
CA THR A 698 6.25 -26.85 -5.77
C THR A 698 7.15 -27.97 -5.30
N GLY A 699 6.58 -28.97 -4.60
CA GLY A 699 7.36 -30.06 -4.07
C GLY A 699 6.86 -30.54 -2.71
N GLN A 700 7.75 -30.74 -1.75
CA GLN A 700 7.40 -31.18 -0.41
C GLN A 700 8.11 -30.38 0.68
N LEU A 701 7.35 -29.93 1.67
CA LEU A 701 7.89 -29.47 2.95
C LEU A 701 8.05 -30.69 3.88
N GLN A 702 9.25 -30.89 4.38
CA GLN A 702 9.60 -31.94 5.34
C GLN A 702 10.06 -31.30 6.65
N VAL A 703 9.58 -31.79 7.77
CA VAL A 703 9.99 -31.35 9.10
C VAL A 703 10.67 -32.48 9.85
N TRP A 704 11.86 -32.23 10.31
CA TRP A 704 12.72 -33.20 10.99
C TRP A 704 13.01 -32.75 12.43
N SER A 705 12.97 -33.69 13.37
CA SER A 705 13.51 -33.41 14.71
C SER A 705 15.04 -33.33 14.65
N THR A 706 15.65 -32.71 15.65
CA THR A 706 17.13 -32.66 15.78
C THR A 706 17.77 -34.03 15.96
N HIS A 707 16.98 -35.08 16.24
CA HIS A 707 17.42 -36.48 16.32
C HIS A 707 17.31 -37.22 14.96
N GLY A 708 17.00 -36.50 13.88
CA GLY A 708 16.91 -37.04 12.52
C GLY A 708 15.63 -37.83 12.24
N GLN A 709 14.56 -37.66 13.03
CA GLN A 709 13.26 -38.26 12.75
C GLN A 709 12.41 -37.34 11.90
N LEU A 710 11.81 -37.84 10.83
CA LEU A 710 10.81 -37.12 10.05
C LEU A 710 9.51 -37.03 10.87
N VAL A 711 9.14 -35.82 11.28
CA VAL A 711 7.97 -35.52 12.12
C VAL A 711 6.74 -35.17 11.28
N HIS A 712 6.94 -34.47 10.17
CA HIS A 712 5.85 -34.05 9.29
C HIS A 712 6.32 -34.02 7.83
N ARG A 713 5.37 -34.24 6.91
CA ARG A 713 5.58 -34.08 5.47
C ARG A 713 4.29 -33.57 4.84
N GLN A 714 4.40 -32.50 4.06
CA GLN A 714 3.28 -31.87 3.37
C GLN A 714 3.67 -31.62 1.91
N SER A 715 2.77 -31.94 0.97
CA SER A 715 2.93 -31.50 -0.43
C SER A 715 2.64 -30.00 -0.51
N VAL A 716 3.49 -29.29 -1.21
CA VAL A 716 3.39 -27.86 -1.45
C VAL A 716 3.29 -27.70 -2.97
N ALA A 717 2.18 -27.18 -3.45
CA ALA A 717 1.97 -26.98 -4.88
C ALA A 717 1.39 -25.59 -5.09
N GLY A 718 2.18 -24.67 -5.64
CA GLY A 718 1.75 -23.33 -5.92
C GLY A 718 1.65 -22.39 -4.70
N TRP A 719 2.21 -22.74 -3.55
CA TRP A 719 2.08 -21.98 -2.32
C TRP A 719 3.34 -21.18 -2.00
N ALA A 720 3.18 -19.87 -1.77
CA ALA A 720 4.23 -19.02 -1.23
C ALA A 720 4.21 -18.95 0.31
N SER A 721 3.14 -19.42 0.94
CA SER A 721 3.02 -19.47 2.40
C SER A 721 2.22 -20.69 2.84
N GLY A 722 2.31 -21.05 4.12
CA GLY A 722 1.53 -22.13 4.70
C GLY A 722 1.63 -22.17 6.21
N ARG A 723 0.75 -22.95 6.83
CA ARG A 723 0.72 -23.16 8.28
C ARG A 723 0.85 -24.61 8.62
N LEU A 724 1.68 -24.91 9.63
CA LEU A 724 1.82 -26.23 10.23
C LEU A 724 1.20 -26.22 11.62
N ASP A 725 0.28 -27.16 11.88
CA ASP A 725 -0.23 -27.41 13.23
C ASP A 725 0.82 -28.22 14.00
N THR A 726 1.36 -27.66 15.06
CA THR A 726 2.41 -28.26 15.87
C THR A 726 1.91 -28.77 17.21
N ARG A 727 0.59 -28.75 17.44
CA ARG A 727 -0.03 -29.34 18.63
C ARG A 727 0.27 -30.82 18.67
N GLY A 728 0.76 -31.28 19.78
CA GLY A 728 1.17 -32.68 19.96
C GLY A 728 2.62 -33.00 19.54
N TRP A 729 3.39 -32.04 19.05
CA TRP A 729 4.84 -32.19 18.91
C TRP A 729 5.51 -31.94 20.27
N GLU A 730 6.64 -32.60 20.51
CA GLU A 730 7.42 -32.37 21.73
C GLU A 730 8.08 -30.98 21.68
N ALA A 731 8.33 -30.37 22.84
CA ALA A 731 9.12 -29.16 22.91
C ALA A 731 10.57 -29.44 22.45
N GLY A 732 11.09 -28.59 21.56
CA GLY A 732 12.44 -28.78 21.01
C GLY A 732 12.65 -28.06 19.68
N ALA A 733 13.81 -28.25 19.09
CA ALA A 733 14.15 -27.69 17.80
C ALA A 733 13.78 -28.64 16.66
N TYR A 734 13.28 -28.07 15.57
CA TYR A 734 12.88 -28.79 14.36
C TYR A 734 13.54 -28.13 13.15
N VAL A 735 13.90 -28.93 12.16
CA VAL A 735 14.48 -28.46 10.91
C VAL A 735 13.46 -28.66 9.80
N LEU A 736 13.10 -27.57 9.13
CA LEU A 736 12.23 -27.57 7.97
C LEU A 736 13.06 -27.54 6.69
N VAL A 737 12.77 -28.46 5.79
CA VAL A 737 13.48 -28.63 4.51
C VAL A 737 12.46 -28.66 3.38
N TRP A 738 12.60 -27.77 2.42
CA TRP A 738 11.83 -27.82 1.18
C TRP A 738 12.56 -28.64 0.14
N THR A 739 11.83 -29.47 -0.57
CA THR A 739 12.37 -30.27 -1.67
C THR A 739 11.50 -30.08 -2.90
N ASN A 740 12.11 -29.92 -4.07
CA ASN A 740 11.39 -29.85 -5.34
C ASN A 740 10.73 -31.18 -5.71
N ASP A 741 10.00 -31.24 -6.82
CA ASP A 741 9.31 -32.42 -7.34
C ASP A 741 10.25 -33.62 -7.62
N LYS A 742 11.55 -33.36 -7.76
CA LYS A 742 12.59 -34.38 -7.93
C LYS A 742 13.21 -34.83 -6.61
N GLY A 743 12.75 -34.27 -5.47
CA GLY A 743 13.24 -34.59 -4.13
C GLY A 743 14.57 -33.92 -3.76
N ALA A 744 15.08 -33.00 -4.58
CA ALA A 744 16.29 -32.23 -4.26
C ALA A 744 15.93 -31.08 -3.32
N PRO A 745 16.75 -30.71 -2.30
CA PRO A 745 16.50 -29.59 -1.43
C PRO A 745 16.45 -28.27 -2.22
N GLU A 746 15.51 -27.41 -1.87
CA GLU A 746 15.42 -26.03 -2.36
C GLU A 746 15.61 -25.06 -1.19
N GLY A 747 16.54 -24.12 -1.32
CA GLY A 747 16.89 -23.18 -0.26
C GLY A 747 17.65 -23.78 0.93
N ALA A 748 17.98 -22.92 1.89
CA ALA A 748 18.60 -23.33 3.14
C ALA A 748 17.56 -23.94 4.10
N PRO A 749 17.91 -24.99 4.85
CA PRO A 749 17.05 -25.52 5.90
C PRO A 749 16.81 -24.46 6.98
N LEU A 750 15.56 -24.32 7.44
CA LEU A 750 15.22 -23.41 8.53
C LEU A 750 15.04 -24.18 9.84
N THR A 751 15.46 -23.56 10.93
CA THR A 751 15.26 -24.12 12.27
C THR A 751 14.11 -23.38 12.96
N TRP A 752 13.14 -24.13 13.46
CA TRP A 752 12.05 -23.64 14.30
C TRP A 752 12.11 -24.27 15.69
N ILE A 753 11.81 -23.48 16.72
CA ILE A 753 11.84 -23.92 18.11
C ILE A 753 10.41 -23.97 18.65
N LYS A 754 9.96 -25.17 19.04
CA LYS A 754 8.71 -25.32 19.81
C LYS A 754 8.99 -25.11 21.29
N LEU A 755 8.25 -24.15 21.87
CA LEU A 755 8.25 -23.94 23.31
C LEU A 755 7.40 -25.01 24.04
N PRO A 756 7.66 -25.29 25.30
CA PRO A 756 6.78 -26.12 26.14
C PRO A 756 5.38 -25.52 26.21
N ASP A 757 4.36 -26.39 26.30
CA ASP A 757 2.97 -26.00 26.45
C ASP A 757 2.70 -25.35 27.81
#